data_e1859760e88cd060948deb896d59c80b
#
_entry.id   e1859760e88cd060948deb896d59c80b
#
_cell.length_a   1.000
_cell.length_b   1.000
_cell.length_c   1.000
_cell.angle_alpha   90.00
_cell.angle_beta   90.00
_cell.angle_gamma   90.00
#
_symmetry.space_group_name_H-M   'P 1'
#
loop_
_entity.id
_entity.type
_entity.pdbx_description
1 polymer ?
#
loop_
_entity_poly.entity_id
_entity_poly.type
_entity_poly.pdbx_seq_one_letter_code
_entity_poly.pdbx_strand_id
1 'polypeptide(L)'
;MDAATFLAIENVVISFEGVPLNTLTDSVGVFRFTKNVPLGTQTLRVYKDGFVTKRFPIIVNKGEILSLNDITITRDAPNTDNLFLITLSDDELNTDTGSADNISGLLGASLDVFQRTAAFEFSASFFRMRGLDSNHGKVLINGIEMNKAFNGRPQWSNWGGINDVLRNQELTVGLSPSRYGFGGVLGTTNIDVRPSQSRPGGRLTYSSSNRSYSNRLLATYASGLLKNNWVYTLSLGRRWGNEGYQDATVYSANSLFVAVEKKINDSHSLNFTGIYTPNRRGKSSPNTQEVYDLKDIKYNAFWGWQDGNKRNSRIKEVIEPIFLLNHFWTINKTTTINTNVGYQFGKLGNSRLDYNGNDLIDGVPQGGGSNPSPTYYQKLPSYFERNFPDNPGLAYLALKEFQSDGQINWHTMYQANINNAQHGGNAKYALYEDRVDDSQLTINVILDTALNDHVIINAGINYKKLKSENFAEVQDLLGGSSYLDIDPFANTIDEAQNDLLNPNRLVGVGDKFKYHYNIESSSIKVFAQGQFSYNAIDFYCTGSASGTNYQREGIYQNGGFPNHSLGKGEKLSFSGFGLKGGITYKLSGKHVFNTNAGFISRAPFIQNTYSNSRENHNVVPNISEERILSFDGSYILRSSIVKAKLTGYFTKITDASQIAFYFADGVGGDNAIFVQEILQGIDKKYFGAELGIEAQLTSTIKLKGVVAMGQYTYDNNPNLFLTTEPNKEAEDAGFIDGFKDFGISTLKNYRLGNGPQNAYSIGFEYRDPDFWWFGATANFFANTYLSINPLTRSSNFNTDFDGNPFPDYDKELARELLRQEQFDDYMVINLIGGKSWKLGKYYIGLFASVNNLLDEVYRTGGFEQRRNANYRELRDDQALETPVFGPKYWYGRGSTYFLNLNLSF
;
A
#
# COMPACT_ATOMS: atom_id res chain seq x y z
N MET A 1 -15.44 24.73 19.75
CA MET A 1 -16.19 23.95 18.76
C MET A 1 -15.78 22.49 18.83
N ASP A 2 -16.66 21.55 18.51
CA ASP A 2 -16.34 20.12 18.36
C ASP A 2 -15.41 19.93 17.15
N ALA A 3 -14.29 19.25 17.33
CA ALA A 3 -13.29 19.07 16.28
C ALA A 3 -13.79 18.19 15.11
N ALA A 4 -14.78 17.33 15.34
CA ALA A 4 -15.36 16.46 14.33
C ALA A 4 -16.50 17.13 13.56
N THR A 5 -17.43 17.78 14.28
CA THR A 5 -18.65 18.34 13.69
C THR A 5 -18.57 19.83 13.40
N PHE A 6 -17.58 20.53 13.94
CA PHE A 6 -17.42 21.98 13.94
C PHE A 6 -18.62 22.76 14.49
N LEU A 7 -19.49 22.06 15.20
CA LEU A 7 -20.61 22.69 15.90
C LEU A 7 -20.11 23.39 17.16
N ALA A 8 -20.76 24.47 17.50
CA ALA A 8 -20.54 25.15 18.76
C ALA A 8 -20.79 24.22 19.95
N ILE A 9 -19.96 24.30 20.99
CA ILE A 9 -20.15 23.56 22.22
C ILE A 9 -20.42 24.55 23.31
N GLU A 10 -21.61 24.46 23.92
CA GLU A 10 -22.01 25.23 25.06
C GLU A 10 -21.44 24.66 26.36
N ASN A 11 -21.26 25.53 27.38
CA ASN A 11 -20.80 25.15 28.73
C ASN A 11 -19.42 24.46 28.76
N VAL A 12 -18.50 24.88 27.90
CA VAL A 12 -17.08 24.52 27.98
C VAL A 12 -16.42 25.40 29.01
N VAL A 13 -15.73 24.81 29.98
CA VAL A 13 -14.98 25.55 30.99
C VAL A 13 -13.67 26.04 30.41
N ILE A 14 -13.49 27.35 30.37
CA ILE A 14 -12.24 28.00 29.95
C ILE A 14 -11.62 28.62 31.21
N SER A 15 -10.40 28.25 31.55
CA SER A 15 -9.70 28.71 32.75
C SER A 15 -8.24 29.00 32.48
N PHE A 16 -7.63 29.88 33.28
CA PHE A 16 -6.18 30.06 33.30
C PHE A 16 -5.52 29.07 34.25
N GLU A 17 -4.47 28.38 33.85
CA GLU A 17 -3.74 27.46 34.72
C GLU A 17 -3.04 28.22 35.85
N GLY A 18 -3.20 27.75 37.07
CA GLY A 18 -2.62 28.38 38.28
C GLY A 18 -3.35 29.63 38.79
N VAL A 19 -4.45 30.05 38.15
CA VAL A 19 -5.24 31.22 38.57
C VAL A 19 -6.71 30.84 38.73
N PRO A 20 -7.39 31.22 39.78
CA PRO A 20 -8.80 30.86 40.02
C PRO A 20 -9.75 31.73 39.19
N LEU A 21 -9.51 31.83 37.88
CA LEU A 21 -10.33 32.58 36.94
C LEU A 21 -10.83 31.65 35.85
N ASN A 22 -12.14 31.55 35.70
CA ASN A 22 -12.77 30.75 34.65
C ASN A 22 -13.99 31.44 34.05
N THR A 23 -14.41 30.97 32.87
CA THR A 23 -15.66 31.34 32.20
C THR A 23 -16.21 30.14 31.47
N LEU A 24 -17.45 30.22 30.99
CA LEU A 24 -18.11 29.19 30.20
C LEU A 24 -18.38 29.70 28.79
N THR A 25 -18.40 28.80 27.81
CA THR A 25 -18.90 29.12 26.46
C THR A 25 -20.43 29.20 26.48
N ASP A 26 -20.97 30.16 25.72
CA ASP A 26 -22.40 30.31 25.47
C ASP A 26 -22.95 29.29 24.47
N SER A 27 -24.24 29.40 24.11
CA SER A 27 -24.92 28.50 23.16
C SER A 27 -24.36 28.57 21.73
N VAL A 28 -23.63 29.62 21.36
CA VAL A 28 -22.90 29.74 20.07
C VAL A 28 -21.40 29.45 20.24
N GLY A 29 -20.98 28.91 21.40
CA GLY A 29 -19.61 28.48 21.63
C GLY A 29 -18.60 29.59 21.90
N VAL A 30 -19.07 30.82 22.16
CA VAL A 30 -18.23 32.00 22.42
C VAL A 30 -17.98 32.16 23.90
N PHE A 31 -16.77 32.52 24.30
CA PHE A 31 -16.40 32.89 25.66
C PHE A 31 -15.69 34.23 25.71
N ARG A 32 -15.77 34.90 26.82
CA ARG A 32 -15.08 36.18 27.09
C ARG A 32 -14.62 36.27 28.54
N PHE A 33 -13.41 36.81 28.72
CA PHE A 33 -12.94 37.28 30.02
C PHE A 33 -12.94 38.84 29.99
N THR A 34 -13.60 39.48 30.95
CA THR A 34 -13.78 40.94 30.93
C THR A 34 -13.09 41.64 32.10
N LYS A 35 -12.66 40.89 33.13
CA LYS A 35 -12.04 41.46 34.34
C LYS A 35 -10.98 40.53 34.92
N ASN A 36 -9.96 41.12 35.55
CA ASN A 36 -8.91 40.41 36.31
C ASN A 36 -8.11 39.37 35.53
N VAL A 37 -7.93 39.60 34.19
CA VAL A 37 -7.15 38.68 33.35
C VAL A 37 -5.68 38.83 33.72
N PRO A 38 -4.95 37.74 34.02
CA PRO A 38 -3.53 37.80 34.34
C PRO A 38 -2.73 38.20 33.11
N LEU A 39 -1.76 39.13 33.30
CA LEU A 39 -0.90 39.67 32.21
C LEU A 39 0.28 38.75 31.95
N GLY A 40 0.89 38.89 30.76
CA GLY A 40 2.06 38.12 30.32
C GLY A 40 1.70 36.75 29.71
N THR A 41 2.68 35.85 29.68
CA THR A 41 2.48 34.50 29.16
C THR A 41 1.60 33.69 30.09
N GLN A 42 0.48 33.22 29.59
CA GLN A 42 -0.52 32.45 30.33
C GLN A 42 -0.86 31.17 29.58
N THR A 43 -1.31 30.15 30.30
CA THR A 43 -1.86 28.91 29.66
C THR A 43 -3.38 28.89 29.88
N LEU A 44 -4.11 28.94 28.78
CA LEU A 44 -5.55 28.79 28.78
C LEU A 44 -5.89 27.30 28.73
N ARG A 45 -6.64 26.82 29.72
CA ARG A 45 -7.15 25.43 29.77
C ARG A 45 -8.59 25.42 29.29
N VAL A 46 -8.87 24.62 28.27
CA VAL A 46 -10.22 24.39 27.74
C VAL A 46 -10.66 22.99 28.14
N TYR A 47 -11.69 22.92 28.97
CA TYR A 47 -12.17 21.66 29.55
C TYR A 47 -13.69 21.54 29.41
N LYS A 48 -14.13 20.37 29.01
CA LYS A 48 -15.51 19.92 29.09
C LYS A 48 -15.53 18.42 29.33
N ASP A 49 -16.45 17.97 30.17
CA ASP A 49 -16.64 16.53 30.40
C ASP A 49 -17.00 15.83 29.10
N GLY A 50 -16.38 14.69 28.82
CA GLY A 50 -16.48 13.98 27.54
C GLY A 50 -15.65 14.57 26.40
N PHE A 51 -14.72 15.51 26.67
CA PHE A 51 -13.79 16.06 25.68
C PHE A 51 -12.35 16.06 26.20
N VAL A 52 -11.39 15.89 25.31
CA VAL A 52 -9.96 15.98 25.61
C VAL A 52 -9.63 17.41 26.04
N THR A 53 -9.11 17.56 27.26
CA THR A 53 -8.67 18.87 27.78
C THR A 53 -7.59 19.43 26.88
N LYS A 54 -7.77 20.63 26.36
CA LYS A 54 -6.81 21.34 25.50
C LYS A 54 -6.17 22.49 26.27
N ARG A 55 -4.88 22.72 26.07
CA ARG A 55 -4.11 23.80 26.66
C ARG A 55 -3.55 24.68 25.54
N PHE A 56 -3.76 26.01 25.72
CA PHE A 56 -3.29 27.01 24.77
C PHE A 56 -2.39 28.00 25.48
N PRO A 57 -1.11 28.07 25.12
CA PRO A 57 -0.29 29.19 25.57
C PRO A 57 -0.73 30.47 24.83
N ILE A 58 -0.92 31.55 25.61
CA ILE A 58 -1.31 32.88 25.10
C ILE A 58 -0.49 33.94 25.79
N ILE A 59 -0.34 35.09 25.13
CA ILE A 59 0.27 36.31 25.75
C ILE A 59 -0.84 37.33 25.94
N VAL A 60 -1.04 37.78 27.17
CA VAL A 60 -2.04 38.77 27.51
C VAL A 60 -1.35 40.11 27.79
N ASN A 61 -1.59 41.09 26.92
CA ASN A 61 -1.04 42.44 27.07
C ASN A 61 -2.05 43.40 27.67
N LYS A 62 -1.57 44.35 28.46
CA LYS A 62 -2.42 45.33 29.09
C LYS A 62 -3.06 46.29 28.06
N GLY A 63 -4.39 46.35 28.09
CA GLY A 63 -5.16 47.25 27.23
C GLY A 63 -5.46 46.73 25.84
N GLU A 64 -5.04 45.51 25.52
CA GLU A 64 -5.35 44.83 24.26
C GLU A 64 -6.53 43.85 24.38
N ILE A 65 -7.32 43.76 23.31
CA ILE A 65 -8.33 42.71 23.16
C ILE A 65 -7.71 41.58 22.38
N LEU A 66 -7.37 40.49 23.09
CA LEU A 66 -6.88 39.28 22.47
C LEU A 66 -8.06 38.47 21.91
N SER A 67 -8.14 38.38 20.57
CA SER A 67 -9.09 37.50 19.90
C SER A 67 -8.40 36.20 19.54
N LEU A 68 -8.86 35.12 20.13
CA LEU A 68 -8.39 33.77 19.78
C LEU A 68 -9.16 33.25 18.58
N ASN A 69 -8.47 32.42 17.78
CA ASN A 69 -9.10 31.69 16.68
C ASN A 69 -10.07 30.63 17.25
N ASP A 70 -10.89 30.07 16.36
CA ASP A 70 -11.78 28.98 16.73
C ASP A 70 -11.01 27.83 17.38
N ILE A 71 -11.24 27.65 18.68
CA ILE A 71 -10.66 26.55 19.44
C ILE A 71 -11.52 25.32 19.25
N THR A 72 -10.96 24.29 18.64
CA THR A 72 -11.61 22.98 18.53
C THR A 72 -11.16 22.07 19.66
N ILE A 73 -12.10 21.36 20.30
CA ILE A 73 -11.82 20.29 21.24
C ILE A 73 -12.37 18.97 20.71
N THR A 74 -11.58 17.93 20.85
CA THR A 74 -11.94 16.57 20.43
C THR A 74 -12.67 15.88 21.57
N ARG A 75 -13.72 15.13 21.28
CA ARG A 75 -14.39 14.34 22.30
C ARG A 75 -13.39 13.41 22.97
N ASP A 76 -13.36 13.44 24.30
CA ASP A 76 -12.61 12.42 25.05
C ASP A 76 -13.50 11.18 25.06
N ALA A 77 -12.93 10.11 24.50
CA ALA A 77 -13.61 8.83 24.52
C ALA A 77 -13.62 8.27 25.94
N PRO A 78 -14.71 8.33 26.66
CA PRO A 78 -14.87 7.44 27.78
C PRO A 78 -15.13 6.06 27.18
N ASN A 79 -14.12 5.18 27.26
CA ASN A 79 -14.37 3.75 27.24
C ASN A 79 -15.11 3.16 26.04
N THR A 80 -14.38 2.37 25.26
CA THR A 80 -14.91 1.31 24.37
C THR A 80 -15.66 1.68 23.10
N ASP A 81 -16.21 2.86 22.96
CA ASP A 81 -16.71 3.28 21.66
C ASP A 81 -15.51 3.64 20.78
N ASN A 82 -14.91 2.60 20.21
CA ASN A 82 -13.78 2.66 19.28
C ASN A 82 -14.17 3.30 17.93
N LEU A 83 -15.24 4.06 17.90
CA LEU A 83 -15.86 4.62 16.72
C LEU A 83 -15.76 6.13 16.75
N PHE A 84 -14.49 6.63 16.73
CA PHE A 84 -14.25 8.07 16.66
C PHE A 84 -14.14 8.52 15.24
N LEU A 85 -15.01 9.44 14.86
CA LEU A 85 -14.78 10.32 13.75
C LEU A 85 -13.58 11.21 14.13
N ILE A 86 -12.41 10.86 13.68
CA ILE A 86 -11.19 11.61 13.87
C ILE A 86 -11.00 12.50 12.64
N THR A 87 -10.92 13.80 12.87
CA THR A 87 -10.59 14.74 11.80
C THR A 87 -9.09 14.95 11.80
N LEU A 88 -8.43 14.60 10.69
CA LEU A 88 -7.02 14.89 10.49
C LEU A 88 -6.78 16.40 10.51
N SER A 89 -5.76 16.83 11.25
CA SER A 89 -5.31 18.23 11.24
C SER A 89 -4.67 18.57 9.89
N ASP A 90 -4.58 19.88 9.62
CA ASP A 90 -3.93 20.38 8.42
C ASP A 90 -2.47 19.92 8.31
N ASP A 91 -1.78 19.84 9.44
CA ASP A 91 -0.38 19.41 9.50
C ASP A 91 -0.23 17.91 9.19
N GLU A 92 -1.16 17.08 9.64
CA GLU A 92 -1.18 15.63 9.37
C GLU A 92 -1.53 15.30 7.91
N LEU A 93 -2.41 16.07 7.28
CA LEU A 93 -2.75 15.91 5.86
C LEU A 93 -1.69 16.45 4.91
N ASN A 94 -0.90 17.39 5.37
CA ASN A 94 0.10 18.05 4.55
C ASN A 94 1.39 17.23 4.42
N THR A 95 1.65 16.29 5.32
CA THR A 95 2.72 15.29 5.19
C THR A 95 2.30 14.23 4.16
N ASP A 96 2.46 14.55 2.88
CA ASP A 96 2.27 13.57 1.81
C ASP A 96 3.50 12.64 1.78
N THR A 97 3.42 11.55 2.51
CA THR A 97 4.48 10.53 2.58
C THR A 97 4.50 9.65 1.33
N GLY A 98 4.04 10.13 0.20
CA GLY A 98 4.32 9.67 -1.17
C GLY A 98 4.35 8.18 -1.50
N SER A 99 4.19 7.28 -0.57
CA SER A 99 4.06 5.85 -0.84
C SER A 99 2.58 5.48 -0.94
N ALA A 100 2.09 5.45 -2.16
CA ALA A 100 0.70 5.11 -2.48
C ALA A 100 0.27 3.69 -2.03
N ASP A 101 1.17 2.91 -1.45
CA ASP A 101 0.95 1.52 -1.09
C ASP A 101 0.96 1.26 0.43
N ASN A 102 1.13 2.29 1.28
CA ASN A 102 1.19 2.13 2.74
C ASN A 102 -0.11 2.56 3.44
N ILE A 103 -0.59 1.72 4.36
CA ILE A 103 -1.66 2.00 5.35
C ILE A 103 -1.33 3.25 6.18
N SER A 104 -0.05 3.59 6.29
CA SER A 104 0.49 4.56 7.24
C SER A 104 -0.21 5.91 7.22
N GLY A 105 -0.55 6.46 6.06
CA GLY A 105 -1.21 7.77 5.98
C GLY A 105 -2.61 7.82 6.62
N LEU A 106 -3.33 6.70 6.70
CA LEU A 106 -4.64 6.62 7.36
C LEU A 106 -4.52 6.44 8.89
N LEU A 107 -3.46 5.80 9.36
CA LEU A 107 -3.20 5.65 10.79
C LEU A 107 -2.83 6.96 11.48
N GLY A 108 -2.45 7.97 10.71
CA GLY A 108 -2.19 9.33 11.20
C GLY A 108 -3.38 9.97 11.93
N ALA A 109 -4.60 9.56 11.59
CA ALA A 109 -5.82 10.00 12.28
C ALA A 109 -5.93 9.47 13.71
N SER A 110 -5.13 8.48 14.11
CA SER A 110 -5.22 7.88 15.43
C SER A 110 -4.81 8.85 16.56
N LEU A 111 -5.52 8.80 17.69
CA LEU A 111 -5.09 9.44 18.92
C LEU A 111 -3.92 8.71 19.60
N ASP A 112 -3.58 7.52 19.13
CA ASP A 112 -2.49 6.69 19.61
C ASP A 112 -1.14 7.23 19.10
N VAL A 113 -0.22 7.53 20.00
CA VAL A 113 1.11 8.09 19.68
C VAL A 113 1.93 7.14 18.80
N PHE A 114 1.89 5.83 19.09
CA PHE A 114 2.58 4.82 18.32
C PHE A 114 2.10 4.82 16.85
N GLN A 115 0.80 4.79 16.62
CA GLN A 115 0.23 4.71 15.28
C GLN A 115 0.50 5.96 14.44
N ARG A 116 0.40 7.15 15.05
CA ARG A 116 0.77 8.40 14.37
C ARG A 116 2.24 8.41 13.96
N THR A 117 3.13 8.01 14.87
CA THR A 117 4.56 7.94 14.58
C THR A 117 4.85 6.88 13.49
N ALA A 118 4.23 5.70 13.57
CA ALA A 118 4.36 4.67 12.53
C ALA A 118 3.90 5.18 11.16
N ALA A 119 2.82 5.96 11.13
CA ALA A 119 2.28 6.53 9.90
C ALA A 119 3.20 7.58 9.26
N PHE A 120 3.77 8.48 10.05
CA PHE A 120 4.49 9.65 9.54
C PHE A 120 6.00 9.47 9.53
N GLU A 121 6.57 8.88 10.59
CA GLU A 121 8.01 8.78 10.75
C GLU A 121 8.57 7.47 10.17
N PHE A 122 7.86 6.34 10.37
CA PHE A 122 8.37 5.03 9.97
C PHE A 122 8.00 4.65 8.53
N SER A 123 7.02 5.31 7.92
CA SER A 123 6.54 4.97 6.57
C SER A 123 7.60 5.14 5.49
N ALA A 124 8.49 6.11 5.62
CA ALA A 124 9.58 6.34 4.66
C ALA A 124 10.57 5.16 4.59
N SER A 125 10.67 4.39 5.67
CA SER A 125 11.51 3.19 5.79
C SER A 125 10.75 1.89 5.47
N PHE A 126 9.56 1.97 4.89
CA PHE A 126 8.69 0.83 4.56
C PHE A 126 8.35 -0.05 5.77
N PHE A 127 8.39 0.51 6.97
CA PHE A 127 7.94 -0.18 8.18
C PHE A 127 6.48 -0.62 8.03
N ARG A 128 6.22 -1.88 8.39
CA ARG A 128 4.87 -2.46 8.39
C ARG A 128 4.42 -2.72 9.81
N MET A 129 3.25 -2.19 10.15
CA MET A 129 2.67 -2.46 11.45
C MET A 129 2.52 -3.96 11.69
N ARG A 130 3.12 -4.44 12.79
CA ARG A 130 3.12 -5.86 13.16
C ARG A 130 3.66 -6.78 12.07
N GLY A 131 4.45 -6.24 11.11
CA GLY A 131 4.95 -6.97 9.94
C GLY A 131 3.90 -7.36 8.91
N LEU A 132 2.64 -6.98 9.10
CA LEU A 132 1.52 -7.39 8.25
C LEU A 132 1.35 -6.45 7.05
N ASP A 133 0.90 -7.03 5.95
CA ASP A 133 0.57 -6.29 4.74
C ASP A 133 -0.81 -5.60 4.83
N SER A 134 -1.03 -4.58 4.01
CA SER A 134 -2.28 -3.80 3.95
C SER A 134 -3.53 -4.63 3.61
N ASN A 135 -3.39 -5.80 3.04
CA ASN A 135 -4.48 -6.74 2.78
C ASN A 135 -5.10 -7.34 4.06
N HIS A 136 -4.45 -7.16 5.21
CA HIS A 136 -4.95 -7.57 6.53
C HIS A 136 -5.73 -6.45 7.24
N GLY A 137 -5.81 -5.26 6.67
CA GLY A 137 -6.67 -4.15 7.10
C GLY A 137 -7.84 -3.93 6.14
N LYS A 138 -8.89 -3.23 6.61
CA LYS A 138 -10.05 -2.85 5.79
C LYS A 138 -10.14 -1.34 5.67
N VAL A 139 -10.28 -0.85 4.45
CA VAL A 139 -10.51 0.56 4.15
C VAL A 139 -11.86 0.71 3.48
N LEU A 140 -12.68 1.61 4.03
CA LEU A 140 -14.01 1.91 3.53
C LEU A 140 -14.12 3.41 3.24
N ILE A 141 -14.96 3.75 2.27
CA ILE A 141 -15.43 5.12 2.02
C ILE A 141 -16.94 5.10 2.16
N ASN A 142 -17.49 5.88 3.08
CA ASN A 142 -18.91 5.89 3.41
C ASN A 142 -19.51 4.48 3.61
N GLY A 143 -18.77 3.57 4.25
CA GLY A 143 -19.19 2.20 4.51
C GLY A 143 -18.96 1.21 3.37
N ILE A 144 -18.50 1.61 2.19
CA ILE A 144 -18.19 0.72 1.06
C ILE A 144 -16.71 0.29 1.11
N GLU A 145 -16.45 -1.02 1.14
CA GLU A 145 -15.09 -1.61 1.16
C GLU A 145 -14.35 -1.35 -0.15
N MET A 146 -13.17 -0.71 -0.05
CA MET A 146 -12.32 -0.32 -1.18
C MET A 146 -11.19 -1.31 -1.47
N ASN A 147 -11.01 -2.36 -0.68
CA ASN A 147 -9.98 -3.38 -0.92
C ASN A 147 -10.30 -4.15 -2.21
N LYS A 148 -9.30 -4.28 -3.09
CA LYS A 148 -9.40 -5.03 -4.35
C LYS A 148 -9.55 -6.53 -4.10
N ALA A 149 -10.38 -7.23 -4.87
CA ALA A 149 -10.52 -8.68 -4.76
C ALA A 149 -9.25 -9.41 -5.25
N PHE A 150 -8.51 -8.82 -6.18
CA PHE A 150 -7.31 -9.41 -6.78
C PHE A 150 -6.23 -9.72 -5.74
N ASN A 151 -5.90 -8.77 -4.83
CA ASN A 151 -4.79 -8.91 -3.87
C ASN A 151 -5.16 -8.49 -2.43
N GLY A 152 -6.41 -8.13 -2.17
CA GLY A 152 -6.88 -7.69 -0.86
C GLY A 152 -6.42 -6.30 -0.42
N ARG A 153 -5.63 -5.58 -1.23
CA ARG A 153 -5.09 -4.27 -0.90
C ARG A 153 -5.99 -3.13 -1.37
N PRO A 154 -6.07 -2.03 -0.65
CA PRO A 154 -6.69 -0.81 -1.18
C PRO A 154 -5.83 -0.22 -2.30
N GLN A 155 -6.44 0.27 -3.38
CA GLN A 155 -5.74 1.02 -4.42
C GLN A 155 -5.78 2.51 -4.06
N TRP A 156 -4.84 2.95 -3.22
CA TRP A 156 -4.78 4.30 -2.64
C TRP A 156 -4.81 5.44 -3.66
N SER A 157 -4.27 5.23 -4.87
CA SER A 157 -4.28 6.24 -5.92
C SER A 157 -5.68 6.60 -6.41
N ASN A 158 -6.70 5.75 -6.17
CA ASN A 158 -8.08 5.99 -6.60
C ASN A 158 -8.79 7.12 -5.84
N TRP A 159 -8.21 7.58 -4.72
CA TRP A 159 -8.62 8.77 -3.97
C TRP A 159 -7.44 9.63 -3.57
N GLY A 160 -6.33 9.50 -4.30
CA GLY A 160 -5.13 10.29 -4.06
C GLY A 160 -5.33 11.76 -4.47
N GLY A 161 -4.76 12.69 -3.69
CA GLY A 161 -4.75 14.11 -4.01
C GLY A 161 -5.99 14.91 -3.60
N ILE A 162 -6.97 14.30 -2.95
CA ILE A 162 -8.19 14.94 -2.41
C ILE A 162 -8.16 14.99 -0.87
N ASN A 163 -7.01 15.21 -0.27
CA ASN A 163 -6.77 15.10 1.16
C ASN A 163 -7.78 15.89 2.02
N ASP A 164 -8.21 17.07 1.56
CA ASP A 164 -9.14 17.93 2.31
C ASP A 164 -10.49 17.26 2.61
N VAL A 165 -10.96 16.38 1.72
CA VAL A 165 -12.23 15.68 1.87
C VAL A 165 -12.10 14.30 2.55
N LEU A 166 -10.86 13.82 2.76
CA LEU A 166 -10.57 12.55 3.44
C LEU A 166 -10.30 12.72 4.93
N ARG A 167 -10.58 13.91 5.49
CA ARG A 167 -10.22 14.28 6.87
C ARG A 167 -10.96 13.47 7.94
N ASN A 168 -12.22 13.17 7.67
CA ASN A 168 -13.09 12.56 8.67
C ASN A 168 -12.94 11.05 8.58
N GLN A 169 -12.28 10.45 9.57
CA GLN A 169 -11.98 9.03 9.58
C GLN A 169 -12.43 8.39 10.88
N GLU A 170 -13.07 7.23 10.77
CA GLU A 170 -13.32 6.34 11.90
C GLU A 170 -12.33 5.19 11.82
N LEU A 171 -11.43 5.11 12.78
CA LEU A 171 -10.36 4.12 12.81
C LEU A 171 -10.56 3.17 13.98
N THR A 172 -10.56 1.87 13.69
CA THR A 172 -10.39 0.81 14.69
C THR A 172 -9.06 0.12 14.47
N VAL A 173 -8.40 -0.31 15.52
CA VAL A 173 -7.06 -0.89 15.49
C VAL A 173 -7.10 -2.34 15.92
N GLY A 174 -6.33 -3.17 15.22
CA GLY A 174 -6.28 -4.60 15.53
C GLY A 174 -7.67 -5.24 15.40
N LEU A 175 -8.01 -6.08 16.34
CA LEU A 175 -9.29 -6.78 16.36
C LEU A 175 -10.45 -5.98 16.98
N SER A 176 -10.23 -4.71 17.37
CA SER A 176 -11.28 -3.88 17.98
C SER A 176 -12.58 -3.88 17.18
N PRO A 177 -13.75 -3.69 17.84
CA PRO A 177 -15.05 -3.74 17.16
C PRO A 177 -15.21 -2.59 16.17
N SER A 178 -15.90 -2.84 15.05
CA SER A 178 -16.24 -1.84 14.02
C SER A 178 -17.73 -1.95 13.69
N ARG A 179 -18.44 -0.83 13.63
CA ARG A 179 -19.84 -0.82 13.22
C ARG A 179 -20.05 -1.09 11.73
N TYR A 180 -18.98 -0.97 10.91
CA TYR A 180 -19.07 -1.12 9.46
C TYR A 180 -18.86 -2.54 8.96
N GLY A 181 -18.41 -3.46 9.80
CA GLY A 181 -18.14 -4.83 9.39
C GLY A 181 -17.27 -5.59 10.38
N PHE A 182 -16.98 -6.84 10.07
CA PHE A 182 -16.11 -7.67 10.89
C PHE A 182 -14.68 -7.08 11.05
N GLY A 183 -14.16 -6.40 10.00
CA GLY A 183 -12.82 -5.82 10.00
C GLY A 183 -11.72 -6.82 9.61
N GLY A 184 -10.47 -6.40 9.82
CA GLY A 184 -9.25 -7.18 9.63
C GLY A 184 -8.38 -7.20 10.88
N VAL A 185 -7.29 -7.96 10.89
CA VAL A 185 -6.36 -8.02 12.04
C VAL A 185 -5.53 -6.74 12.23
N LEU A 186 -5.44 -5.89 11.21
CA LEU A 186 -4.88 -4.53 11.32
C LEU A 186 -5.95 -3.47 11.63
N GLY A 187 -7.23 -3.86 11.68
CA GLY A 187 -8.34 -2.96 11.95
C GLY A 187 -9.13 -2.54 10.73
N THR A 188 -9.97 -1.53 10.92
CA THR A 188 -10.85 -0.97 9.91
C THR A 188 -10.74 0.55 9.92
N THR A 189 -10.60 1.15 8.75
CA THR A 189 -10.69 2.61 8.59
C THR A 189 -11.90 2.91 7.70
N ASN A 190 -12.88 3.65 8.20
CA ASN A 190 -13.93 4.22 7.37
C ASN A 190 -13.69 5.70 7.19
N ILE A 191 -13.65 6.16 5.94
CA ILE A 191 -13.49 7.57 5.58
C ILE A 191 -14.88 8.11 5.30
N ASP A 192 -15.34 9.06 6.13
CA ASP A 192 -16.63 9.74 5.93
C ASP A 192 -16.42 10.97 5.05
N VAL A 193 -16.87 10.89 3.80
CA VAL A 193 -16.78 11.97 2.81
C VAL A 193 -18.10 12.70 2.59
N ARG A 194 -19.05 12.56 3.51
CA ARG A 194 -20.34 13.25 3.46
C ARG A 194 -20.14 14.77 3.53
N PRO A 195 -20.81 15.54 2.63
CA PRO A 195 -20.70 17.01 2.66
C PRO A 195 -21.17 17.63 3.97
N SER A 196 -22.17 17.04 4.64
CA SER A 196 -22.70 17.52 5.92
C SER A 196 -21.69 17.44 7.08
N GLN A 197 -20.62 16.62 6.92
CA GLN A 197 -19.53 16.50 7.87
C GLN A 197 -18.34 17.42 7.54
N SER A 198 -18.37 18.11 6.40
CA SER A 198 -17.31 19.01 5.98
C SER A 198 -17.47 20.40 6.59
N ARG A 199 -16.37 21.04 6.98
CA ARG A 199 -16.38 22.44 7.43
C ARG A 199 -16.77 23.35 6.25
N PRO A 200 -17.78 24.22 6.41
CA PRO A 200 -18.13 25.19 5.37
C PRO A 200 -16.96 26.16 5.09
N GLY A 201 -16.81 26.53 3.82
CA GLY A 201 -15.81 27.49 3.37
C GLY A 201 -14.94 26.96 2.24
N GLY A 202 -13.98 27.78 1.81
CA GLY A 202 -13.04 27.47 0.75
C GLY A 202 -11.62 27.26 1.27
N ARG A 203 -10.86 26.42 0.57
CA ARG A 203 -9.45 26.20 0.84
C ARG A 203 -8.68 26.07 -0.46
N LEU A 204 -7.53 26.75 -0.53
CA LEU A 204 -6.56 26.62 -1.60
C LEU A 204 -5.23 26.20 -1.00
N THR A 205 -4.60 25.19 -1.57
CA THR A 205 -3.34 24.64 -1.08
C THR A 205 -2.35 24.49 -2.23
N TYR A 206 -1.13 24.98 -2.05
CA TYR A 206 0.01 24.70 -2.92
C TYR A 206 1.08 23.96 -2.12
N SER A 207 1.69 22.91 -2.73
CA SER A 207 2.79 22.20 -2.11
C SER A 207 3.92 21.95 -3.10
N SER A 208 5.16 21.95 -2.58
CA SER A 208 6.37 21.61 -3.33
C SER A 208 7.16 20.52 -2.58
N SER A 209 7.76 19.58 -3.33
CA SER A 209 8.46 18.42 -2.78
C SER A 209 9.48 17.88 -3.78
N ASN A 210 10.50 17.16 -3.32
CA ASN A 210 11.42 16.37 -4.16
C ASN A 210 11.20 14.83 -3.97
N ARG A 211 10.03 14.41 -3.51
CA ARG A 211 9.73 12.98 -3.25
C ARG A 211 9.20 12.28 -4.50
N SER A 212 7.88 12.15 -4.62
CA SER A 212 7.23 11.45 -5.74
C SER A 212 6.78 12.41 -6.85
N TYR A 213 6.49 13.66 -6.50
CA TYR A 213 6.12 14.75 -7.41
C TYR A 213 6.75 16.06 -6.92
N SER A 214 6.89 17.03 -7.83
CA SER A 214 7.52 18.30 -7.50
C SER A 214 6.51 19.36 -7.06
N ASN A 215 5.28 19.29 -7.56
CA ASN A 215 4.28 20.32 -7.34
C ASN A 215 2.88 19.72 -7.13
N ARG A 216 2.09 20.38 -6.28
CA ARG A 216 0.68 20.07 -6.04
C ARG A 216 -0.12 21.34 -5.88
N LEU A 217 -1.29 21.39 -6.52
CA LEU A 217 -2.31 22.40 -6.32
C LEU A 217 -3.62 21.69 -5.93
N LEU A 218 -4.30 22.18 -4.89
CA LEU A 218 -5.57 21.63 -4.42
C LEU A 218 -6.49 22.79 -4.05
N ALA A 219 -7.73 22.74 -4.56
CA ALA A 219 -8.79 23.68 -4.23
C ALA A 219 -10.02 22.89 -3.75
N THR A 220 -10.56 23.26 -2.60
CA THR A 220 -11.73 22.59 -2.00
C THR A 220 -12.72 23.65 -1.55
N TYR A 221 -14.00 23.39 -1.78
CA TYR A 221 -15.10 24.24 -1.31
C TYR A 221 -16.24 23.35 -0.76
N ALA A 222 -16.71 23.69 0.43
CA ALA A 222 -17.86 23.08 1.07
C ALA A 222 -18.93 24.14 1.36
N SER A 223 -20.15 23.89 0.90
CA SER A 223 -21.27 24.89 0.98
C SER A 223 -21.80 25.07 2.39
N GLY A 224 -21.65 24.07 3.26
CA GLY A 224 -22.47 23.94 4.46
C GLY A 224 -23.96 23.68 4.13
N LEU A 225 -24.79 23.62 5.14
CA LEU A 225 -26.24 23.34 4.96
C LEU A 225 -26.95 24.59 4.39
N LEU A 226 -27.50 24.45 3.20
CA LEU A 226 -28.27 25.48 2.51
C LEU A 226 -29.73 25.50 3.01
N LYS A 227 -30.44 26.61 2.78
CA LYS A 227 -31.85 26.80 3.21
C LYS A 227 -32.82 25.75 2.66
N ASN A 228 -32.48 25.12 1.52
CA ASN A 228 -33.26 24.08 0.89
C ASN A 228 -32.83 22.64 1.28
N ASN A 229 -32.07 22.50 2.37
CA ASN A 229 -31.57 21.22 2.89
C ASN A 229 -30.62 20.47 1.94
N TRP A 230 -29.94 21.18 1.05
CA TRP A 230 -28.84 20.65 0.25
C TRP A 230 -27.49 21.01 0.87
N VAL A 231 -26.56 20.11 0.77
CA VAL A 231 -25.15 20.32 1.11
C VAL A 231 -24.29 19.76 -0.03
N TYR A 232 -23.23 20.46 -0.42
CA TYR A 232 -22.28 19.93 -1.38
C TYR A 232 -20.84 20.28 -1.03
N THR A 233 -19.93 19.43 -1.47
CA THR A 233 -18.48 19.62 -1.38
C THR A 233 -17.86 19.29 -2.71
N LEU A 234 -16.99 20.20 -3.17
CA LEU A 234 -16.23 20.06 -4.41
C LEU A 234 -14.74 20.13 -4.08
N SER A 235 -13.92 19.29 -4.71
CA SER A 235 -12.48 19.39 -4.59
C SER A 235 -11.80 19.09 -5.93
N LEU A 236 -10.85 19.92 -6.31
CA LEU A 236 -10.07 19.84 -7.55
C LEU A 236 -8.59 19.83 -7.20
N GLY A 237 -7.84 18.88 -7.74
CA GLY A 237 -6.41 18.78 -7.48
C GLY A 237 -5.59 18.44 -8.71
N ARG A 238 -4.36 18.92 -8.73
CA ARG A 238 -3.33 18.58 -9.72
C ARG A 238 -2.02 18.29 -9.00
N ARG A 239 -1.36 17.18 -9.31
CA ARG A 239 -0.01 16.82 -8.85
C ARG A 239 0.84 16.52 -10.08
N TRP A 240 2.06 17.08 -10.14
CA TRP A 240 2.93 16.86 -11.29
C TRP A 240 4.40 16.98 -10.94
N GLY A 241 5.24 16.33 -11.71
CA GLY A 241 6.69 16.40 -11.66
C GLY A 241 7.28 15.61 -12.83
N ASN A 242 8.35 16.10 -13.41
CA ASN A 242 9.06 15.41 -14.47
C ASN A 242 9.82 14.20 -13.92
N GLU A 243 10.22 14.29 -12.64
CA GLU A 243 10.80 13.18 -11.87
C GLU A 243 10.54 13.39 -10.38
N GLY A 244 10.65 12.29 -9.62
CA GLY A 244 10.66 12.27 -8.16
C GLY A 244 12.10 12.20 -7.64
N TYR A 245 12.30 11.44 -6.54
CA TYR A 245 13.63 11.23 -5.96
C TYR A 245 14.53 10.39 -6.88
N GLN A 246 13.99 9.30 -7.46
CA GLN A 246 14.70 8.51 -8.48
C GLN A 246 14.51 9.10 -9.88
N ASP A 247 15.52 8.89 -10.73
CA ASP A 247 15.56 9.41 -12.10
C ASP A 247 14.35 9.00 -12.93
N ALA A 248 13.82 9.96 -13.70
CA ALA A 248 12.72 9.79 -14.64
C ALA A 248 11.46 9.09 -14.09
N THR A 249 11.22 9.18 -12.78
CA THR A 249 9.97 8.75 -12.16
C THR A 249 8.92 9.84 -12.32
N VAL A 250 8.52 10.09 -13.57
CA VAL A 250 7.48 11.07 -13.91
C VAL A 250 6.20 10.85 -13.12
N TYR A 251 5.57 11.95 -12.69
CA TYR A 251 4.29 11.91 -11.99
C TYR A 251 3.31 12.92 -12.60
N SER A 252 2.11 12.45 -12.92
CA SER A 252 1.03 13.28 -13.46
C SER A 252 -0.30 12.74 -12.95
N ALA A 253 -1.00 13.53 -12.13
CA ALA A 253 -2.30 13.12 -11.59
C ALA A 253 -3.23 14.31 -11.49
N ASN A 254 -4.49 14.13 -11.90
CA ASN A 254 -5.59 15.02 -11.62
C ASN A 254 -6.49 14.40 -10.56
N SER A 255 -7.24 15.23 -9.86
CA SER A 255 -8.18 14.75 -8.85
C SER A 255 -9.44 15.61 -8.91
N LEU A 256 -10.58 14.95 -9.05
CA LEU A 256 -11.91 15.54 -8.97
C LEU A 256 -12.71 14.78 -7.92
N PHE A 257 -13.29 15.52 -7.00
CA PHE A 257 -14.24 15.03 -6.01
C PHE A 257 -15.49 15.88 -6.03
N VAL A 258 -16.63 15.23 -6.07
CA VAL A 258 -17.95 15.85 -5.97
C VAL A 258 -18.78 15.04 -4.99
N ALA A 259 -19.29 15.66 -3.95
CA ALA A 259 -20.28 15.05 -3.08
C ALA A 259 -21.47 15.99 -2.90
N VAL A 260 -22.68 15.43 -2.97
CA VAL A 260 -23.94 16.16 -2.82
C VAL A 260 -24.84 15.36 -1.90
N GLU A 261 -25.33 16.02 -0.85
CA GLU A 261 -26.23 15.41 0.13
C GLU A 261 -27.53 16.21 0.19
N LYS A 262 -28.65 15.49 0.17
CA LYS A 262 -29.98 16.02 0.40
C LYS A 262 -30.53 15.48 1.71
N LYS A 263 -30.74 16.35 2.69
CA LYS A 263 -31.53 16.04 3.88
C LYS A 263 -32.99 16.11 3.50
N ILE A 264 -33.63 14.93 3.28
CA ILE A 264 -35.02 14.83 2.86
C ILE A 264 -35.95 15.28 3.98
N ASN A 265 -35.66 14.78 5.20
CA ASN A 265 -36.30 15.14 6.44
C ASN A 265 -35.35 14.81 7.61
N ASP A 266 -35.82 14.84 8.85
CA ASP A 266 -34.99 14.55 10.03
C ASP A 266 -34.57 13.07 10.13
N SER A 267 -35.28 12.18 9.46
CA SER A 267 -35.02 10.74 9.49
C SER A 267 -34.25 10.23 8.27
N HIS A 268 -34.28 10.93 7.15
CA HIS A 268 -33.73 10.44 5.89
C HIS A 268 -32.80 11.45 5.24
N SER A 269 -31.59 11.03 4.90
CA SER A 269 -30.71 11.75 3.98
C SER A 269 -30.18 10.84 2.87
N LEU A 270 -29.97 11.42 1.70
CA LEU A 270 -29.42 10.75 0.53
C LEU A 270 -28.17 11.48 0.10
N ASN A 271 -27.06 10.75 -0.02
CA ASN A 271 -25.77 11.29 -0.43
C ASN A 271 -25.28 10.60 -1.70
N PHE A 272 -24.85 11.40 -2.68
CA PHE A 272 -24.10 10.94 -3.84
C PHE A 272 -22.68 11.45 -3.77
N THR A 273 -21.69 10.57 -4.04
CA THR A 273 -20.27 10.91 -4.08
C THR A 273 -19.66 10.38 -5.37
N GLY A 274 -18.96 11.23 -6.10
CA GLY A 274 -18.13 10.88 -7.25
C GLY A 274 -16.67 11.22 -7.00
N ILE A 275 -15.78 10.25 -7.24
CA ILE A 275 -14.33 10.39 -7.12
C ILE A 275 -13.70 9.99 -8.45
N TYR A 276 -12.88 10.87 -9.02
CA TYR A 276 -12.15 10.63 -10.25
C TYR A 276 -10.72 11.16 -10.13
N THR A 277 -9.74 10.24 -10.00
CA THR A 277 -8.34 10.60 -9.73
C THR A 277 -7.38 9.90 -10.69
N PRO A 278 -7.49 10.19 -12.02
CA PRO A 278 -6.58 9.61 -13.00
C PRO A 278 -5.13 9.98 -12.65
N ASN A 279 -4.26 8.98 -12.69
CA ASN A 279 -2.85 9.18 -12.40
C ASN A 279 -1.95 8.30 -13.26
N ARG A 280 -0.79 8.87 -13.64
CA ARG A 280 0.25 8.25 -14.44
C ARG A 280 1.58 8.49 -13.75
N ARG A 281 2.34 7.40 -13.48
CA ARG A 281 3.61 7.48 -12.75
C ARG A 281 4.66 6.53 -13.31
N GLY A 282 5.89 7.01 -13.44
CA GLY A 282 7.06 6.20 -13.75
C GLY A 282 7.48 5.34 -12.56
N LYS A 283 7.90 4.10 -12.83
CA LYS A 283 8.47 3.21 -11.82
C LYS A 283 9.99 3.32 -11.80
N SER A 284 10.58 3.00 -10.65
CA SER A 284 12.03 2.80 -10.48
C SER A 284 12.37 1.31 -10.43
N SER A 285 13.59 0.98 -10.83
CA SER A 285 14.11 -0.39 -10.83
C SER A 285 14.78 -0.75 -9.50
N PRO A 286 14.60 -1.99 -9.00
CA PRO A 286 15.55 -2.58 -8.06
C PRO A 286 16.81 -2.99 -8.82
N ASN A 287 17.98 -2.76 -8.24
CA ASN A 287 19.24 -3.06 -8.90
C ASN A 287 20.16 -3.89 -7.98
N THR A 288 21.18 -4.54 -8.58
CA THR A 288 22.26 -5.19 -7.83
C THR A 288 23.17 -4.15 -7.17
N GLN A 289 23.99 -4.58 -6.22
CA GLN A 289 24.97 -3.69 -5.60
C GLN A 289 25.96 -3.15 -6.63
N GLU A 290 26.42 -3.98 -7.57
CA GLU A 290 27.27 -3.57 -8.69
C GLU A 290 26.73 -2.34 -9.43
N VAL A 291 25.43 -2.35 -9.76
CA VAL A 291 24.78 -1.24 -10.47
C VAL A 291 24.76 0.03 -9.62
N TYR A 292 24.48 -0.08 -8.31
CA TYR A 292 24.50 1.08 -7.42
C TYR A 292 25.91 1.64 -7.18
N ASP A 293 26.93 0.79 -7.14
CA ASP A 293 28.33 1.22 -7.01
C ASP A 293 28.85 1.94 -8.28
N LEU A 294 28.32 1.55 -9.45
CA LEU A 294 28.67 2.17 -10.73
C LEU A 294 27.95 3.48 -11.01
N LYS A 295 26.78 3.67 -10.38
CA LYS A 295 25.91 4.85 -10.58
C LYS A 295 25.68 5.58 -9.25
N ASP A 296 24.52 5.43 -8.64
CA ASP A 296 24.13 5.85 -7.29
C ASP A 296 22.72 5.31 -6.94
N ILE A 297 22.21 5.65 -5.76
CA ILE A 297 20.88 5.20 -5.28
C ILE A 297 19.69 5.86 -6.00
N LYS A 298 19.91 6.89 -6.80
CA LYS A 298 18.85 7.55 -7.61
C LYS A 298 18.70 6.90 -8.98
N TYR A 299 19.69 6.09 -9.38
CA TYR A 299 19.70 5.45 -10.68
C TYR A 299 18.45 4.58 -10.90
N ASN A 300 17.89 4.71 -12.11
CA ASN A 300 16.73 3.95 -12.56
C ASN A 300 16.99 3.39 -13.96
N ALA A 301 16.97 2.06 -14.10
CA ALA A 301 17.22 1.37 -15.37
C ALA A 301 16.04 1.42 -16.37
N PHE A 302 14.91 1.97 -15.99
CA PHE A 302 13.68 1.90 -16.79
C PHE A 302 13.48 3.04 -17.77
N TRP A 303 14.42 3.96 -17.89
CA TRP A 303 14.29 5.12 -18.78
C TRP A 303 15.49 5.30 -19.69
N GLY A 304 15.31 6.13 -20.69
CA GLY A 304 16.38 6.60 -21.59
C GLY A 304 15.96 7.88 -22.29
N TRP A 305 16.90 8.51 -22.99
CA TRP A 305 16.65 9.71 -23.76
C TRP A 305 15.92 9.39 -25.07
N GLN A 306 14.85 10.13 -25.37
CA GLN A 306 14.17 10.14 -26.66
C GLN A 306 13.85 11.60 -27.04
N ASP A 307 14.40 12.06 -28.14
CA ASP A 307 14.19 13.42 -28.67
C ASP A 307 14.38 14.53 -27.60
N GLY A 308 15.44 14.37 -26.78
CA GLY A 308 15.79 15.30 -25.72
C GLY A 308 14.94 15.19 -24.44
N ASN A 309 13.99 14.25 -24.38
CA ASN A 309 13.12 14.02 -23.21
C ASN A 309 13.47 12.69 -22.52
N LYS A 310 13.32 12.66 -21.19
CA LYS A 310 13.38 11.41 -20.41
C LYS A 310 12.12 10.58 -20.66
N ARG A 311 12.25 9.39 -21.25
CA ARG A 311 11.15 8.44 -21.46
C ARG A 311 11.33 7.21 -20.60
N ASN A 312 10.39 6.96 -19.70
CA ASN A 312 10.37 5.76 -18.85
C ASN A 312 9.51 4.67 -19.52
N SER A 313 10.05 3.46 -19.64
CA SER A 313 9.38 2.30 -20.23
C SER A 313 8.39 1.61 -19.27
N ARG A 314 8.47 1.89 -17.97
CA ARG A 314 7.67 1.28 -16.92
C ARG A 314 6.75 2.32 -16.29
N ILE A 315 5.63 2.56 -16.93
CA ILE A 315 4.59 3.47 -16.46
C ILE A 315 3.46 2.68 -15.82
N LYS A 316 3.01 3.10 -14.65
CA LYS A 316 1.73 2.67 -14.09
C LYS A 316 0.70 3.77 -14.33
N GLU A 317 -0.38 3.43 -15.03
CA GLU A 317 -1.53 4.30 -15.22
C GLU A 317 -2.75 3.74 -14.52
N VAL A 318 -3.48 4.58 -13.78
CA VAL A 318 -4.70 4.19 -13.06
C VAL A 318 -5.79 5.21 -13.38
N ILE A 319 -6.90 4.73 -13.92
CA ILE A 319 -8.10 5.52 -14.24
C ILE A 319 -9.30 4.69 -13.79
N GLU A 320 -9.67 4.79 -12.53
CA GLU A 320 -10.74 4.00 -11.91
C GLU A 320 -11.71 4.92 -11.14
N PRO A 321 -12.68 5.57 -11.80
CA PRO A 321 -13.69 6.36 -11.12
C PRO A 321 -14.52 5.53 -10.13
N ILE A 322 -14.94 6.17 -9.05
CA ILE A 322 -15.76 5.59 -7.99
C ILE A 322 -17.03 6.43 -7.83
N PHE A 323 -18.17 5.81 -7.87
CA PHE A 323 -19.46 6.41 -7.58
C PHE A 323 -20.11 5.71 -6.40
N LEU A 324 -20.55 6.50 -5.41
CA LEU A 324 -21.22 6.01 -4.22
C LEU A 324 -22.58 6.68 -4.08
N LEU A 325 -23.60 5.89 -3.77
CA LEU A 325 -24.92 6.35 -3.37
C LEU A 325 -25.22 5.79 -1.98
N ASN A 326 -25.45 6.68 -1.01
CA ASN A 326 -25.66 6.31 0.37
C ASN A 326 -27.01 6.86 0.83
N HIS A 327 -27.84 6.01 1.41
CA HIS A 327 -29.07 6.38 2.10
C HIS A 327 -28.87 6.15 3.60
N PHE A 328 -29.02 7.21 4.36
CA PHE A 328 -28.96 7.20 5.83
C PHE A 328 -30.37 7.34 6.38
N TRP A 329 -30.81 6.33 7.10
CA TRP A 329 -32.11 6.27 7.71
C TRP A 329 -31.99 6.21 9.24
N THR A 330 -32.36 7.29 9.91
CA THR A 330 -32.51 7.35 11.36
C THR A 330 -33.94 6.97 11.73
N ILE A 331 -34.14 5.70 12.12
CA ILE A 331 -35.45 5.16 12.48
C ILE A 331 -35.96 5.83 13.75
N ASN A 332 -35.05 5.95 14.73
CA ASN A 332 -35.26 6.63 15.99
C ASN A 332 -33.93 7.13 16.55
N LYS A 333 -33.88 7.66 17.78
CA LYS A 333 -32.68 8.22 18.41
C LYS A 333 -31.57 7.20 18.64
N THR A 334 -31.89 5.92 18.66
CA THR A 334 -30.96 4.83 18.98
C THR A 334 -30.70 3.88 17.82
N THR A 335 -31.44 3.99 16.71
CA THR A 335 -31.38 3.03 15.61
C THR A 335 -31.19 3.75 14.29
N THR A 336 -30.15 3.38 13.55
CA THR A 336 -29.87 3.83 12.19
C THR A 336 -29.66 2.66 11.24
N ILE A 337 -30.07 2.82 10.00
CA ILE A 337 -29.79 1.91 8.88
C ILE A 337 -29.11 2.71 7.78
N ASN A 338 -27.96 2.25 7.35
CA ASN A 338 -27.24 2.81 6.21
C ASN A 338 -27.27 1.82 5.06
N THR A 339 -27.87 2.21 3.93
CA THR A 339 -27.88 1.42 2.70
C THR A 339 -26.97 2.08 1.70
N ASN A 340 -25.97 1.36 1.23
CA ASN A 340 -24.90 1.91 0.41
C ASN A 340 -24.75 1.09 -0.89
N VAL A 341 -24.62 1.80 -2.00
CA VAL A 341 -24.32 1.23 -3.32
C VAL A 341 -23.06 1.92 -3.84
N GLY A 342 -22.06 1.13 -4.19
CA GLY A 342 -20.81 1.61 -4.79
C GLY A 342 -20.57 0.96 -6.15
N TYR A 343 -20.19 1.76 -7.14
CA TYR A 343 -19.78 1.28 -8.45
C TYR A 343 -18.41 1.87 -8.79
N GLN A 344 -17.45 0.99 -9.06
CA GLN A 344 -16.10 1.32 -9.46
C GLN A 344 -15.79 0.61 -10.76
N PHE A 345 -15.20 1.32 -11.71
CA PHE A 345 -14.81 0.73 -12.99
C PHE A 345 -13.61 1.48 -13.58
N GLY A 346 -13.02 0.91 -14.61
CA GLY A 346 -11.97 1.57 -15.37
C GLY A 346 -10.73 0.72 -15.52
N LYS A 347 -9.58 1.35 -15.77
CA LYS A 347 -8.33 0.68 -16.14
C LYS A 347 -7.21 0.87 -15.12
N LEU A 348 -6.43 -0.20 -14.95
CA LEU A 348 -5.10 -0.19 -14.36
C LEU A 348 -4.13 -0.76 -15.38
N GLY A 349 -3.20 0.06 -15.88
CA GLY A 349 -2.19 -0.31 -16.87
C GLY A 349 -0.79 -0.30 -16.29
N ASN A 350 0.07 -1.24 -16.72
CA ASN A 350 1.49 -1.27 -16.40
C ASN A 350 2.28 -1.49 -17.68
N SER A 351 2.98 -0.45 -18.18
CA SER A 351 3.74 -0.57 -19.41
C SER A 351 5.01 -1.41 -19.28
N ARG A 352 5.38 -2.06 -20.37
CA ARG A 352 6.58 -2.87 -20.51
C ARG A 352 7.13 -2.80 -21.95
N LEU A 353 8.45 -2.95 -22.08
CA LEU A 353 9.08 -3.24 -23.38
C LEU A 353 9.01 -4.74 -23.65
N ASP A 354 8.57 -5.06 -24.86
CA ASP A 354 8.74 -6.36 -25.50
C ASP A 354 9.88 -6.27 -26.51
N TYR A 355 10.72 -7.31 -26.58
CA TYR A 355 11.84 -7.42 -27.52
C TYR A 355 11.86 -8.78 -28.24
N ASN A 356 10.77 -9.52 -28.16
CA ASN A 356 10.61 -10.86 -28.73
C ASN A 356 9.81 -10.84 -30.05
N GLY A 357 9.74 -9.69 -30.74
CA GLY A 357 9.01 -9.59 -32.00
C GLY A 357 9.72 -10.39 -33.12
N ASN A 358 8.93 -11.17 -33.88
CA ASN A 358 9.42 -12.12 -34.87
C ASN A 358 8.75 -11.89 -36.21
N ASP A 359 9.38 -12.46 -37.24
CA ASP A 359 8.80 -12.70 -38.56
C ASP A 359 8.62 -14.19 -38.74
N LEU A 360 7.71 -14.63 -39.63
CA LEU A 360 7.60 -16.02 -40.08
C LEU A 360 8.36 -16.18 -41.37
N ILE A 361 9.45 -16.97 -41.33
CA ILE A 361 10.22 -17.34 -42.50
C ILE A 361 10.05 -18.83 -42.67
N ASP A 362 9.45 -19.26 -43.82
CA ASP A 362 9.10 -20.64 -44.09
C ASP A 362 8.27 -21.30 -42.96
N GLY A 363 7.41 -20.52 -42.31
CA GLY A 363 6.55 -20.98 -41.19
C GLY A 363 7.27 -21.12 -39.84
N VAL A 364 8.50 -20.69 -39.71
CA VAL A 364 9.30 -20.74 -38.52
C VAL A 364 9.47 -19.31 -37.96
N PRO A 365 9.18 -19.05 -36.65
CA PRO A 365 9.46 -17.77 -36.03
C PRO A 365 10.96 -17.44 -36.05
N GLN A 366 11.32 -16.31 -36.63
CA GLN A 366 12.69 -15.82 -36.68
C GLN A 366 12.75 -14.34 -36.34
N GLY A 367 13.64 -13.96 -35.49
CA GLY A 367 13.80 -12.56 -35.11
C GLY A 367 14.15 -12.35 -33.65
N GLY A 368 13.43 -11.48 -33.05
CA GLY A 368 13.75 -10.98 -31.72
C GLY A 368 14.78 -9.86 -31.73
N GLY A 369 14.75 -9.05 -30.72
CA GLY A 369 15.73 -8.00 -30.47
C GLY A 369 16.64 -8.37 -29.27
N SER A 370 17.78 -7.69 -29.14
CA SER A 370 18.60 -7.78 -27.94
C SER A 370 17.85 -7.19 -26.74
N ASN A 371 18.07 -7.74 -25.55
CA ASN A 371 17.42 -7.23 -24.33
C ASN A 371 17.75 -5.73 -24.15
N PRO A 372 16.74 -4.83 -24.15
CA PRO A 372 16.96 -3.38 -24.09
C PRO A 372 17.34 -2.87 -22.70
N SER A 373 17.21 -3.70 -21.65
CA SER A 373 17.55 -3.29 -20.28
C SER A 373 19.05 -2.97 -20.18
N PRO A 374 19.42 -1.79 -19.68
CA PRO A 374 20.83 -1.46 -19.46
C PRO A 374 21.46 -2.32 -18.35
N THR A 375 20.66 -2.78 -17.38
CA THR A 375 21.10 -3.67 -16.28
C THR A 375 20.87 -5.16 -16.58
N TYR A 376 20.73 -5.53 -17.86
CA TYR A 376 20.76 -6.93 -18.25
C TYR A 376 22.16 -7.50 -17.97
N TYR A 377 22.21 -8.65 -17.29
CA TYR A 377 23.48 -9.17 -16.75
C TYR A 377 24.61 -9.28 -17.79
N GLN A 378 24.33 -9.65 -19.06
CA GLN A 378 25.32 -9.74 -20.15
C GLN A 378 25.90 -8.39 -20.60
N LYS A 379 25.45 -7.28 -20.03
CA LYS A 379 25.97 -5.93 -20.31
C LYS A 379 26.80 -5.37 -19.15
N LEU A 380 26.84 -6.07 -18.04
CA LEU A 380 27.55 -5.63 -16.83
C LEU A 380 28.98 -6.20 -16.76
N PRO A 381 29.92 -5.52 -16.12
CA PRO A 381 31.32 -5.95 -15.97
C PRO A 381 31.46 -7.36 -15.40
N SER A 382 30.70 -7.72 -14.36
CA SER A 382 30.71 -9.02 -13.69
C SER A 382 30.48 -10.21 -14.63
N TYR A 383 29.64 -10.03 -15.64
CA TYR A 383 29.43 -11.07 -16.65
C TYR A 383 30.69 -11.37 -17.46
N PHE A 384 31.43 -10.33 -17.86
CA PHE A 384 32.68 -10.49 -18.65
C PHE A 384 33.80 -11.04 -17.80
N GLU A 385 33.87 -10.67 -16.52
CA GLU A 385 34.83 -11.24 -15.56
C GLU A 385 34.60 -12.74 -15.35
N ARG A 386 33.33 -13.17 -15.27
CA ARG A 386 32.98 -14.59 -15.14
C ARG A 386 33.28 -15.40 -16.42
N ASN A 387 32.84 -14.89 -17.57
CA ASN A 387 32.83 -15.68 -18.80
C ASN A 387 34.07 -15.49 -19.70
N PHE A 388 34.84 -14.42 -19.45
CA PHE A 388 36.03 -14.07 -20.23
C PHE A 388 37.19 -13.63 -19.32
N PRO A 389 37.56 -14.43 -18.30
CA PRO A 389 38.57 -14.04 -17.31
C PRO A 389 39.93 -13.74 -17.92
N ASP A 390 40.27 -14.36 -19.06
CA ASP A 390 41.52 -14.11 -19.77
C ASP A 390 41.53 -12.81 -20.58
N ASN A 391 40.38 -12.09 -20.64
CA ASN A 391 40.27 -10.84 -21.40
C ASN A 391 39.63 -9.71 -20.52
N PRO A 392 40.34 -9.18 -19.54
CA PRO A 392 39.80 -8.14 -18.64
C PRO A 392 39.45 -6.83 -19.36
N GLY A 393 39.90 -6.65 -20.59
CA GLY A 393 39.56 -5.51 -21.46
C GLY A 393 38.05 -5.44 -21.76
N LEU A 394 37.36 -6.58 -21.85
CA LEU A 394 35.91 -6.63 -22.10
C LEU A 394 35.12 -6.11 -20.89
N ALA A 395 35.49 -6.53 -19.67
CA ALA A 395 34.87 -6.01 -18.43
C ALA A 395 35.11 -4.50 -18.28
N TYR A 396 36.33 -4.03 -18.61
CA TYR A 396 36.63 -2.59 -18.59
C TYR A 396 35.80 -1.80 -19.61
N LEU A 397 35.61 -2.32 -20.82
CA LEU A 397 34.77 -1.68 -21.83
C LEU A 397 33.30 -1.63 -21.39
N ALA A 398 32.75 -2.73 -20.84
CA ALA A 398 31.42 -2.77 -20.29
C ALA A 398 31.22 -1.77 -19.13
N LEU A 399 32.22 -1.67 -18.23
CA LEU A 399 32.25 -0.68 -17.16
C LEU A 399 32.15 0.75 -17.72
N LYS A 400 32.96 1.09 -18.72
CA LYS A 400 33.01 2.42 -19.31
C LYS A 400 31.73 2.77 -20.07
N GLU A 401 31.19 1.83 -20.81
CA GLU A 401 29.93 1.99 -21.51
C GLU A 401 28.77 2.23 -20.52
N PHE A 402 28.67 1.39 -19.48
CA PHE A 402 27.63 1.54 -18.47
C PHE A 402 27.75 2.84 -17.68
N GLN A 403 28.97 3.25 -17.32
CA GLN A 403 29.20 4.53 -16.62
C GLN A 403 28.86 5.74 -17.50
N SER A 404 29.15 5.71 -18.81
CA SER A 404 28.94 6.84 -19.72
C SER A 404 27.46 7.07 -20.03
N ASP A 405 26.70 6.02 -20.32
CA ASP A 405 25.25 6.07 -20.64
C ASP A 405 24.44 5.27 -19.61
N GLY A 406 24.46 3.94 -19.70
CA GLY A 406 23.75 3.04 -18.79
C GLY A 406 22.22 3.26 -18.77
N GLN A 407 21.62 3.72 -19.87
CA GLN A 407 20.19 3.98 -20.01
C GLN A 407 19.60 3.18 -21.18
N ILE A 408 18.25 3.15 -21.27
CA ILE A 408 17.57 2.53 -22.41
C ILE A 408 17.88 3.31 -23.68
N ASN A 409 18.42 2.63 -24.69
CA ASN A 409 18.65 3.23 -25.99
C ASN A 409 17.40 3.11 -26.90
N TRP A 410 16.51 4.09 -26.79
CA TRP A 410 15.31 4.16 -27.62
C TRP A 410 15.62 4.23 -29.11
N HIS A 411 16.67 4.98 -29.48
CA HIS A 411 17.05 5.17 -30.88
C HIS A 411 17.39 3.84 -31.57
N THR A 412 18.15 2.98 -30.90
CA THR A 412 18.52 1.66 -31.47
C THR A 412 17.28 0.80 -31.73
N MET A 413 16.31 0.79 -30.80
CA MET A 413 15.06 0.04 -30.98
C MET A 413 14.23 0.57 -32.16
N TYR A 414 14.10 1.89 -32.27
CA TYR A 414 13.43 2.52 -33.42
C TYR A 414 14.10 2.17 -34.73
N GLN A 415 15.44 2.27 -34.81
CA GLN A 415 16.19 1.93 -36.04
C GLN A 415 16.04 0.46 -36.42
N ALA A 416 16.08 -0.45 -35.44
CA ALA A 416 15.86 -1.88 -35.70
C ALA A 416 14.47 -2.16 -36.29
N ASN A 417 13.43 -1.53 -35.75
CA ASN A 417 12.08 -1.71 -36.27
C ASN A 417 11.88 -1.07 -37.66
N ILE A 418 12.39 0.15 -37.86
CA ILE A 418 12.31 0.84 -39.18
C ILE A 418 13.05 0.05 -40.26
N ASN A 419 14.25 -0.43 -39.95
CA ASN A 419 15.03 -1.25 -40.87
C ASN A 419 14.29 -2.55 -41.21
N ASN A 420 13.69 -3.24 -40.23
CA ASN A 420 12.93 -4.46 -40.46
C ASN A 420 11.67 -4.19 -41.32
N ALA A 421 10.94 -3.11 -41.02
CA ALA A 421 9.76 -2.70 -41.79
C ALA A 421 10.08 -2.34 -43.25
N GLN A 422 11.24 -1.73 -43.53
CA GLN A 422 11.71 -1.46 -44.92
C GLN A 422 11.91 -2.72 -45.76
N HIS A 423 12.13 -3.87 -45.08
CA HIS A 423 12.26 -5.17 -45.72
C HIS A 423 10.95 -6.00 -45.64
N GLY A 424 9.85 -5.36 -45.24
CA GLY A 424 8.54 -6.02 -45.16
C GLY A 424 8.34 -6.83 -43.87
N GLY A 425 9.24 -6.73 -42.88
CA GLY A 425 9.15 -7.44 -41.59
C GLY A 425 8.37 -6.69 -40.50
N ASN A 426 8.09 -7.39 -39.43
CA ASN A 426 7.34 -6.89 -38.27
C ASN A 426 8.26 -6.15 -37.28
N ALA A 427 7.66 -5.46 -36.32
CA ALA A 427 8.39 -4.81 -35.22
C ALA A 427 9.08 -5.86 -34.33
N LYS A 428 10.38 -5.69 -34.07
CA LYS A 428 11.18 -6.50 -33.13
C LYS A 428 11.00 -6.06 -31.69
N TYR A 429 10.69 -4.79 -31.50
CA TYR A 429 10.45 -4.17 -30.20
C TYR A 429 9.08 -3.53 -30.21
N ALA A 430 8.36 -3.66 -29.10
CA ALA A 430 7.11 -2.95 -28.88
C ALA A 430 7.04 -2.45 -27.41
N LEU A 431 6.41 -1.32 -27.20
CA LEU A 431 5.94 -0.92 -25.87
C LEU A 431 4.49 -1.36 -25.73
N TYR A 432 4.18 -2.12 -24.71
CA TYR A 432 2.83 -2.58 -24.42
C TYR A 432 2.43 -2.30 -22.97
N GLU A 433 1.17 -2.49 -22.66
CA GLU A 433 0.60 -2.32 -21.33
C GLU A 433 -0.10 -3.60 -20.87
N ASP A 434 0.30 -4.16 -19.74
CA ASP A 434 -0.48 -5.15 -19.02
C ASP A 434 -1.70 -4.43 -18.41
N ARG A 435 -2.90 -4.78 -18.84
CA ARG A 435 -4.17 -4.14 -18.49
C ARG A 435 -4.98 -5.00 -17.53
N VAL A 436 -5.59 -4.32 -16.58
CA VAL A 436 -6.63 -4.87 -15.69
C VAL A 436 -7.77 -3.87 -15.68
N ASP A 437 -8.84 -4.16 -16.41
CA ASP A 437 -10.01 -3.32 -16.55
C ASP A 437 -11.14 -3.89 -15.70
N ASP A 438 -11.28 -3.32 -14.50
CA ASP A 438 -12.24 -3.76 -13.49
C ASP A 438 -13.61 -3.10 -13.68
N SER A 439 -14.67 -3.85 -13.40
CA SER A 439 -16.02 -3.35 -13.19
C SER A 439 -16.59 -4.02 -11.94
N GLN A 440 -16.78 -3.25 -10.87
CA GLN A 440 -17.18 -3.75 -9.56
C GLN A 440 -18.41 -3.03 -9.03
N LEU A 441 -19.45 -3.81 -8.71
CA LEU A 441 -20.62 -3.36 -7.96
C LEU A 441 -20.53 -3.85 -6.52
N THR A 442 -20.77 -2.97 -5.57
CA THR A 442 -20.85 -3.30 -4.13
C THR A 442 -22.17 -2.75 -3.57
N ILE A 443 -22.89 -3.58 -2.86
CA ILE A 443 -24.12 -3.19 -2.16
C ILE A 443 -24.00 -3.65 -0.71
N ASN A 444 -24.24 -2.76 0.23
CA ASN A 444 -24.32 -3.17 1.62
C ASN A 444 -25.44 -2.47 2.40
N VAL A 445 -25.86 -3.13 3.45
CA VAL A 445 -26.80 -2.59 4.44
C VAL A 445 -26.17 -2.78 5.82
N ILE A 446 -26.12 -1.71 6.59
CA ILE A 446 -25.50 -1.67 7.93
C ILE A 446 -26.55 -1.16 8.91
N LEU A 447 -26.84 -1.95 9.92
CA LEU A 447 -27.69 -1.62 11.09
C LEU A 447 -26.78 -1.25 12.25
N ASP A 448 -27.11 -0.14 12.91
CA ASP A 448 -26.52 0.29 14.16
C ASP A 448 -27.67 0.63 15.12
N THR A 449 -27.75 -0.07 16.26
CA THR A 449 -28.83 0.15 17.25
C THR A 449 -28.34 0.00 18.67
N ALA A 450 -28.58 1.02 19.49
CA ALA A 450 -28.45 0.92 20.94
C ALA A 450 -29.76 0.42 21.55
N LEU A 451 -29.73 -0.81 22.06
CA LEU A 451 -30.92 -1.39 22.72
C LEU A 451 -31.22 -0.72 24.07
N ASN A 452 -30.18 -0.31 24.75
CA ASN A 452 -30.21 0.46 25.98
C ASN A 452 -28.84 1.13 26.21
N ASP A 453 -28.62 1.79 27.34
CA ASP A 453 -27.37 2.51 27.67
C ASP A 453 -26.14 1.59 27.78
N HIS A 454 -26.34 0.26 27.85
CA HIS A 454 -25.28 -0.73 28.03
C HIS A 454 -25.03 -1.61 26.80
N VAL A 455 -25.96 -1.67 25.85
CA VAL A 455 -25.91 -2.67 24.78
C VAL A 455 -26.10 -2.02 23.42
N ILE A 456 -25.09 -2.14 22.57
CA ILE A 456 -25.11 -1.74 21.16
C ILE A 456 -25.01 -2.98 20.28
N ILE A 457 -25.87 -3.07 19.29
CA ILE A 457 -25.86 -4.12 18.26
C ILE A 457 -25.53 -3.49 16.92
N ASN A 458 -24.53 -4.06 16.25
CA ASN A 458 -24.21 -3.75 14.85
C ASN A 458 -24.40 -5.00 14.01
N ALA A 459 -25.01 -4.87 12.86
CA ALA A 459 -25.15 -5.99 11.91
C ALA A 459 -25.08 -5.47 10.49
N GLY A 460 -24.68 -6.33 9.57
CA GLY A 460 -24.68 -5.93 8.17
C GLY A 460 -24.53 -7.08 7.21
N ILE A 461 -24.94 -6.80 5.98
CA ILE A 461 -24.77 -7.66 4.82
C ILE A 461 -24.05 -6.87 3.73
N ASN A 462 -23.09 -7.50 3.08
CA ASN A 462 -22.33 -6.93 1.97
C ASN A 462 -22.35 -7.92 0.79
N TYR A 463 -22.73 -7.43 -0.38
CA TYR A 463 -22.62 -8.14 -1.64
C TYR A 463 -21.66 -7.41 -2.55
N LYS A 464 -20.69 -8.11 -3.14
CA LYS A 464 -19.73 -7.60 -4.11
C LYS A 464 -19.72 -8.47 -5.35
N LYS A 465 -19.80 -7.86 -6.53
CA LYS A 465 -19.64 -8.52 -7.82
C LYS A 465 -18.56 -7.79 -8.61
N LEU A 466 -17.56 -8.52 -9.08
CA LEU A 466 -16.46 -8.03 -9.92
C LEU A 466 -16.48 -8.78 -11.26
N LYS A 467 -16.28 -8.04 -12.35
CA LYS A 467 -15.77 -8.55 -13.61
C LYS A 467 -14.46 -7.81 -13.90
N SER A 468 -13.36 -8.54 -14.01
CA SER A 468 -12.03 -8.02 -14.33
C SER A 468 -11.61 -8.55 -15.68
N GLU A 469 -11.48 -7.67 -16.67
CA GLU A 469 -10.96 -7.98 -17.99
C GLU A 469 -9.45 -7.76 -18.00
N ASN A 470 -8.68 -8.79 -18.40
CA ASN A 470 -7.22 -8.80 -18.33
C ASN A 470 -6.64 -9.11 -19.71
N PHE A 471 -5.75 -8.24 -20.19
CA PHE A 471 -5.14 -8.37 -21.52
C PHE A 471 -3.83 -7.58 -21.62
N ALA A 472 -3.03 -7.87 -22.63
CA ALA A 472 -1.96 -6.98 -23.04
C ALA A 472 -2.44 -6.10 -24.21
N GLU A 473 -2.03 -4.82 -24.23
CA GLU A 473 -2.38 -3.86 -25.30
C GLU A 473 -1.12 -3.20 -25.87
N VAL A 474 -0.98 -3.17 -27.17
CA VAL A 474 0.15 -2.50 -27.84
C VAL A 474 -0.01 -0.98 -27.67
N GLN A 475 0.99 -0.34 -27.07
CA GLN A 475 1.01 1.12 -26.87
C GLN A 475 1.81 1.87 -27.93
N ASP A 476 2.92 1.27 -28.41
CA ASP A 476 3.81 1.89 -29.38
C ASP A 476 4.63 0.79 -30.07
N LEU A 477 4.65 0.79 -31.40
CA LEU A 477 5.43 -0.14 -32.23
C LEU A 477 6.85 0.37 -32.50
N LEU A 478 7.26 1.46 -31.87
CA LEU A 478 8.61 2.03 -31.96
C LEU A 478 9.13 2.17 -33.41
N GLY A 479 8.27 2.70 -34.28
CA GLY A 479 8.59 2.89 -35.70
C GLY A 479 8.33 1.69 -36.61
N GLY A 480 7.87 0.54 -36.07
CA GLY A 480 7.42 -0.61 -36.86
C GLY A 480 6.01 -0.44 -37.40
N SER A 481 5.63 -1.29 -38.37
CA SER A 481 4.32 -1.29 -39.03
C SER A 481 3.30 -2.18 -38.33
N SER A 482 3.74 -3.33 -37.81
CA SER A 482 2.93 -4.36 -37.15
C SER A 482 3.79 -5.18 -36.19
N TYR A 483 3.14 -5.95 -35.33
CA TYR A 483 3.79 -6.93 -34.45
C TYR A 483 3.11 -8.28 -34.62
N LEU A 484 3.88 -9.35 -34.76
CA LEU A 484 3.37 -10.72 -34.89
C LEU A 484 3.02 -11.26 -33.48
N ASP A 485 1.76 -11.62 -33.26
CA ASP A 485 1.24 -12.05 -31.97
C ASP A 485 1.41 -13.56 -31.77
N ILE A 486 2.64 -13.99 -31.51
CA ILE A 486 3.02 -15.37 -31.22
C ILE A 486 3.98 -15.44 -30.03
N ASP A 487 4.11 -16.63 -29.43
CA ASP A 487 5.20 -16.97 -28.53
C ASP A 487 6.38 -17.57 -29.31
N PRO A 488 7.52 -16.87 -29.38
CA PRO A 488 8.67 -17.37 -30.15
C PRO A 488 9.44 -18.51 -29.45
N PHE A 489 9.11 -18.86 -28.22
CA PHE A 489 9.79 -19.92 -27.45
C PHE A 489 9.09 -21.28 -27.54
N ALA A 490 7.95 -21.35 -28.21
CA ALA A 490 7.23 -22.60 -28.43
C ALA A 490 7.92 -23.52 -29.43
N ASN A 491 7.72 -24.84 -29.30
CA ASN A 491 8.37 -25.83 -30.19
C ASN A 491 7.72 -25.90 -31.57
N THR A 492 6.43 -25.65 -31.64
CA THR A 492 5.66 -25.72 -32.88
C THR A 492 4.92 -24.42 -33.14
N ILE A 493 4.58 -24.17 -34.43
CA ILE A 493 3.85 -22.95 -34.79
C ILE A 493 2.43 -22.90 -34.19
N ASP A 494 1.80 -24.05 -33.95
CA ASP A 494 0.48 -24.11 -33.30
C ASP A 494 0.59 -23.81 -31.82
N GLU A 495 1.61 -24.34 -31.14
CA GLU A 495 1.89 -23.98 -29.72
C GLU A 495 2.24 -22.51 -29.58
N ALA A 496 2.91 -21.93 -30.57
CA ALA A 496 3.30 -20.51 -30.57
C ALA A 496 2.11 -19.53 -30.65
N GLN A 497 0.92 -19.99 -31.03
CA GLN A 497 -0.23 -19.08 -31.18
C GLN A 497 -0.75 -18.61 -29.83
N ASN A 498 -0.73 -17.30 -29.61
CA ASN A 498 -1.42 -16.70 -28.47
C ASN A 498 -2.95 -16.84 -28.58
N ASP A 499 -3.47 -16.95 -29.81
CA ASP A 499 -4.88 -17.22 -30.09
C ASP A 499 -5.04 -18.12 -31.33
N LEU A 500 -5.29 -19.42 -31.13
CA LEU A 500 -5.54 -20.40 -32.21
C LEU A 500 -6.77 -20.08 -33.07
N LEU A 501 -7.69 -19.25 -32.56
CA LEU A 501 -8.85 -18.80 -33.36
C LEU A 501 -8.45 -17.76 -34.40
N ASN A 502 -7.33 -17.09 -34.22
CA ASN A 502 -6.77 -16.08 -35.10
C ASN A 502 -5.26 -16.27 -35.27
N PRO A 503 -4.84 -17.37 -35.91
CA PRO A 503 -3.42 -17.71 -36.01
C PRO A 503 -2.61 -16.68 -36.84
N ASN A 504 -1.36 -16.49 -36.47
CA ASN A 504 -0.39 -15.59 -37.10
C ASN A 504 -0.90 -14.12 -37.18
N ARG A 505 -1.66 -13.70 -36.18
CA ARG A 505 -2.28 -12.37 -36.15
C ARG A 505 -1.22 -11.28 -36.11
N LEU A 506 -1.35 -10.28 -37.01
CA LEU A 506 -0.59 -9.04 -36.96
C LEU A 506 -1.38 -7.99 -36.21
N VAL A 507 -0.77 -7.37 -35.19
CA VAL A 507 -1.39 -6.36 -34.33
C VAL A 507 -0.73 -5.00 -34.49
N GLY A 508 -1.55 -3.96 -34.36
CA GLY A 508 -1.17 -2.56 -34.36
C GLY A 508 -1.32 -1.90 -32.99
N VAL A 509 -1.05 -0.59 -32.93
CA VAL A 509 -1.25 0.20 -31.71
C VAL A 509 -2.72 0.21 -31.31
N GLY A 510 -3.01 -0.09 -30.03
CA GLY A 510 -4.35 -0.20 -29.46
C GLY A 510 -4.96 -1.60 -29.56
N ASP A 511 -4.33 -2.53 -30.27
CA ASP A 511 -4.81 -3.91 -30.35
C ASP A 511 -4.42 -4.70 -29.09
N LYS A 512 -5.31 -5.62 -28.69
CA LYS A 512 -5.04 -6.61 -27.64
C LYS A 512 -4.22 -7.76 -28.23
N PHE A 513 -3.24 -8.27 -27.47
CA PHE A 513 -2.36 -9.34 -27.90
C PHE A 513 -1.81 -10.16 -26.72
N LYS A 514 -1.02 -11.18 -26.96
CA LYS A 514 -0.43 -12.11 -25.98
C LYS A 514 -1.48 -12.90 -25.20
N TYR A 515 -2.35 -12.26 -24.43
CA TYR A 515 -3.37 -12.91 -23.63
C TYR A 515 -4.60 -12.03 -23.51
N HIS A 516 -5.78 -12.68 -23.40
CA HIS A 516 -7.04 -12.00 -23.11
C HIS A 516 -7.97 -12.95 -22.36
N TYR A 517 -8.32 -12.58 -21.12
CA TYR A 517 -9.21 -13.34 -20.26
C TYR A 517 -9.99 -12.45 -19.28
N ASN A 518 -11.11 -12.96 -18.79
CA ASN A 518 -11.89 -12.37 -17.71
C ASN A 518 -11.70 -13.16 -16.41
N ILE A 519 -11.75 -12.46 -15.27
CA ILE A 519 -12.01 -13.07 -13.95
C ILE A 519 -13.33 -12.52 -13.45
N GLU A 520 -14.28 -13.42 -13.21
CA GLU A 520 -15.52 -13.11 -12.52
C GLU A 520 -15.40 -13.50 -11.04
N SER A 521 -15.81 -12.58 -10.16
CA SER A 521 -15.86 -12.85 -8.71
C SER A 521 -17.17 -12.34 -8.15
N SER A 522 -17.76 -13.14 -7.27
CA SER A 522 -18.90 -12.71 -6.45
C SER A 522 -18.69 -13.10 -4.99
N SER A 523 -19.04 -12.22 -4.08
CA SER A 523 -18.97 -12.53 -2.65
C SER A 523 -20.14 -11.94 -1.89
N ILE A 524 -20.64 -12.71 -0.92
CA ILE A 524 -21.60 -12.26 0.07
C ILE A 524 -20.95 -12.42 1.44
N LYS A 525 -21.10 -11.41 2.30
CA LYS A 525 -20.57 -11.41 3.67
C LYS A 525 -21.65 -10.90 4.60
N VAL A 526 -21.82 -11.56 5.73
CA VAL A 526 -22.69 -11.13 6.80
C VAL A 526 -21.91 -11.01 8.09
N PHE A 527 -22.28 -10.07 8.95
CA PHE A 527 -21.71 -9.98 10.29
C PHE A 527 -22.77 -9.54 11.31
N ALA A 528 -22.55 -9.90 12.55
CA ALA A 528 -23.30 -9.43 13.68
C ALA A 528 -22.35 -9.22 14.87
N GLN A 529 -22.54 -8.13 15.60
CA GLN A 529 -21.71 -7.69 16.70
C GLN A 529 -22.55 -7.20 17.85
N GLY A 530 -22.24 -7.65 19.07
CA GLY A 530 -22.74 -7.09 20.30
C GLY A 530 -21.62 -6.40 21.07
N GLN A 531 -21.89 -5.17 21.52
CA GLN A 531 -21.00 -4.41 22.39
C GLN A 531 -21.72 -4.14 23.70
N PHE A 532 -21.03 -4.37 24.81
CA PHE A 532 -21.58 -4.29 26.14
C PHE A 532 -20.69 -3.37 27.00
N SER A 533 -21.26 -2.30 27.54
CA SER A 533 -20.54 -1.28 28.29
C SER A 533 -21.09 -1.14 29.70
N TYR A 534 -20.23 -1.38 30.71
CA TYR A 534 -20.51 -1.23 32.12
C TYR A 534 -19.44 -0.36 32.79
N ASN A 535 -19.67 0.04 34.04
CA ASN A 535 -18.78 0.97 34.73
C ASN A 535 -17.30 0.56 34.73
N ALA A 536 -16.99 -0.69 35.05
CA ALA A 536 -15.62 -1.19 35.17
C ALA A 536 -15.17 -2.07 33.98
N ILE A 537 -16.10 -2.65 33.21
CA ILE A 537 -15.82 -3.62 32.22
C ILE A 537 -16.65 -3.36 30.96
N ASP A 538 -15.99 -3.28 29.81
CA ASP A 538 -16.67 -3.39 28.53
C ASP A 538 -16.21 -4.66 27.82
N PHE A 539 -17.08 -5.25 27.05
CA PHE A 539 -16.72 -6.40 26.23
C PHE A 539 -17.52 -6.40 24.92
N TYR A 540 -17.02 -7.09 23.94
CA TYR A 540 -17.74 -7.27 22.67
C TYR A 540 -17.54 -8.69 22.15
N CYS A 541 -18.46 -9.11 21.29
CA CYS A 541 -18.37 -10.32 20.49
C CYS A 541 -18.87 -10.04 19.08
N THR A 542 -18.14 -10.51 18.06
CA THR A 542 -18.50 -10.34 16.66
C THR A 542 -18.36 -11.67 15.95
N GLY A 543 -19.40 -12.08 15.22
CA GLY A 543 -19.40 -13.22 14.31
C GLY A 543 -19.55 -12.77 12.86
N SER A 544 -18.96 -13.50 11.92
CA SER A 544 -19.15 -13.28 10.48
C SER A 544 -19.15 -14.59 9.70
N ALA A 545 -19.86 -14.60 8.56
CA ALA A 545 -19.83 -15.66 7.57
C ALA A 545 -19.74 -15.05 6.17
N SER A 546 -19.08 -15.74 5.25
CA SER A 546 -18.95 -15.31 3.86
C SER A 546 -18.91 -16.49 2.90
N GLY A 547 -19.46 -16.25 1.68
CA GLY A 547 -19.29 -17.12 0.53
C GLY A 547 -18.62 -16.33 -0.59
N THR A 548 -17.60 -16.88 -1.23
CA THR A 548 -16.86 -16.22 -2.32
C THR A 548 -16.70 -17.20 -3.47
N ASN A 549 -16.99 -16.77 -4.69
CA ASN A 549 -16.82 -17.56 -5.90
C ASN A 549 -15.87 -16.84 -6.85
N TYR A 550 -15.03 -17.62 -7.54
CA TYR A 550 -14.16 -17.19 -8.64
C TYR A 550 -14.39 -18.04 -9.88
N GLN A 551 -14.29 -17.44 -11.05
CA GLN A 551 -14.29 -18.14 -12.32
C GLN A 551 -13.43 -17.38 -13.33
N ARG A 552 -12.51 -18.07 -13.98
CA ARG A 552 -11.76 -17.56 -15.13
C ARG A 552 -12.52 -17.89 -16.41
N GLU A 553 -12.55 -16.94 -17.35
CA GLU A 553 -13.07 -17.12 -18.71
C GLU A 553 -12.00 -16.67 -19.70
N GLY A 554 -11.40 -17.61 -20.43
CA GLY A 554 -10.45 -17.30 -21.51
C GLY A 554 -11.17 -16.80 -22.76
N ILE A 555 -10.68 -15.71 -23.33
CA ILE A 555 -11.19 -15.14 -24.57
C ILE A 555 -10.32 -15.63 -25.73
N TYR A 556 -9.00 -15.77 -25.54
CA TYR A 556 -8.07 -16.38 -26.48
C TYR A 556 -7.91 -17.86 -26.20
N GLN A 557 -7.72 -18.64 -27.27
CA GLN A 557 -7.32 -20.04 -27.20
C GLN A 557 -5.79 -20.15 -27.33
N ASN A 558 -5.10 -20.27 -26.22
CA ASN A 558 -3.64 -20.37 -26.19
C ASN A 558 -3.15 -21.69 -26.77
N GLY A 559 -2.14 -21.63 -27.65
CA GLY A 559 -1.60 -22.80 -28.37
C GLY A 559 -0.91 -23.81 -27.46
N GLY A 560 -0.20 -23.36 -26.41
CA GLY A 560 0.40 -24.25 -25.39
C GLY A 560 -0.65 -24.95 -24.52
N PHE A 561 -1.89 -24.41 -24.42
CA PHE A 561 -2.99 -24.96 -23.62
C PHE A 561 -4.31 -25.01 -24.40
N PRO A 562 -4.39 -25.69 -25.56
CA PRO A 562 -5.53 -25.59 -26.49
C PRO A 562 -6.87 -26.07 -25.87
N ASN A 563 -6.83 -27.00 -24.91
CA ASN A 563 -8.01 -27.56 -24.25
C ASN A 563 -8.35 -26.95 -22.91
N HIS A 564 -7.47 -26.08 -22.35
CA HIS A 564 -7.58 -25.53 -21.01
C HIS A 564 -7.46 -24.01 -20.93
N SER A 565 -7.64 -23.29 -22.05
CA SER A 565 -7.47 -21.83 -22.11
C SER A 565 -8.73 -21.07 -22.50
N LEU A 566 -9.53 -21.57 -23.47
CA LEU A 566 -10.71 -20.91 -24.00
C LEU A 566 -11.96 -21.18 -23.17
N GLY A 567 -12.86 -20.15 -23.11
CA GLY A 567 -14.15 -20.26 -22.46
C GLY A 567 -14.07 -20.25 -20.93
N LYS A 568 -15.13 -20.76 -20.28
CA LYS A 568 -15.23 -20.75 -18.81
C LYS A 568 -14.53 -21.97 -18.21
N GLY A 569 -13.56 -21.70 -17.34
CA GLY A 569 -12.93 -22.69 -16.49
C GLY A 569 -13.85 -23.10 -15.31
N GLU A 570 -13.30 -23.91 -14.41
CA GLU A 570 -13.99 -24.35 -13.20
C GLU A 570 -14.43 -23.16 -12.34
N LYS A 571 -15.64 -23.25 -11.76
CA LYS A 571 -16.11 -22.31 -10.77
C LYS A 571 -15.65 -22.73 -9.38
N LEU A 572 -14.75 -21.94 -8.81
CA LEU A 572 -14.24 -22.16 -7.47
C LEU A 572 -15.16 -21.50 -6.44
N SER A 573 -15.40 -22.20 -5.33
CA SER A 573 -16.27 -21.73 -4.25
C SER A 573 -15.58 -21.91 -2.90
N PHE A 574 -15.51 -20.83 -2.13
CA PHE A 574 -14.86 -20.79 -0.82
C PHE A 574 -15.85 -20.29 0.24
N SER A 575 -15.80 -20.90 1.42
CA SER A 575 -16.61 -20.54 2.58
C SER A 575 -15.72 -19.94 3.67
N GLY A 576 -16.01 -18.72 4.10
CA GLY A 576 -15.26 -18.07 5.16
C GLY A 576 -16.10 -17.83 6.40
N PHE A 577 -15.47 -17.86 7.55
CA PHE A 577 -16.11 -17.48 8.80
C PHE A 577 -15.13 -16.73 9.70
N GLY A 578 -15.66 -15.94 10.61
CA GLY A 578 -14.86 -15.19 11.58
C GLY A 578 -15.56 -15.11 12.92
N LEU A 579 -14.74 -15.18 13.97
CA LEU A 579 -15.16 -14.92 15.34
C LEU A 579 -14.11 -14.06 16.01
N LYS A 580 -14.52 -12.96 16.64
CA LYS A 580 -13.64 -12.13 17.46
C LYS A 580 -14.36 -11.59 18.67
N GLY A 581 -13.60 -11.31 19.72
CA GLY A 581 -14.09 -10.71 20.93
C GLY A 581 -12.99 -10.04 21.72
N GLY A 582 -13.37 -9.21 22.65
CA GLY A 582 -12.42 -8.51 23.51
C GLY A 582 -13.05 -7.98 24.77
N ILE A 583 -12.19 -7.69 25.75
CA ILE A 583 -12.56 -7.18 27.06
C ILE A 583 -11.70 -5.97 27.36
N THR A 584 -12.31 -4.91 27.85
CA THR A 584 -11.64 -3.73 28.38
C THR A 584 -11.97 -3.60 29.86
N TYR A 585 -10.94 -3.68 30.69
CA TYR A 585 -11.06 -3.47 32.13
C TYR A 585 -10.56 -2.08 32.54
N LYS A 586 -11.45 -1.28 33.13
CA LYS A 586 -11.20 0.08 33.56
C LYS A 586 -10.88 0.07 35.07
N LEU A 587 -9.61 -0.17 35.40
CA LEU A 587 -9.16 -0.19 36.78
C LEU A 587 -9.40 1.17 37.47
N SER A 588 -9.21 2.25 36.71
CA SER A 588 -9.52 3.61 37.11
C SER A 588 -9.65 4.50 35.85
N GLY A 589 -10.01 5.78 36.02
CA GLY A 589 -9.98 6.76 34.93
C GLY A 589 -8.60 6.96 34.28
N LYS A 590 -7.50 6.48 34.90
CA LYS A 590 -6.13 6.61 34.42
C LYS A 590 -5.58 5.30 33.83
N HIS A 591 -6.01 4.16 34.35
CA HIS A 591 -5.42 2.84 34.03
C HIS A 591 -6.48 1.95 33.40
N VAL A 592 -6.25 1.56 32.16
CA VAL A 592 -7.15 0.72 31.38
C VAL A 592 -6.36 -0.45 30.78
N PHE A 593 -6.92 -1.64 30.86
CA PHE A 593 -6.43 -2.86 30.21
C PHE A 593 -7.41 -3.26 29.11
N ASN A 594 -6.89 -3.60 27.94
CA ASN A 594 -7.69 -4.09 26.82
C ASN A 594 -7.05 -5.36 26.26
N THR A 595 -7.85 -6.35 25.93
CA THR A 595 -7.39 -7.58 25.29
C THR A 595 -8.39 -8.01 24.23
N ASN A 596 -7.90 -8.48 23.10
CA ASN A 596 -8.69 -8.95 21.98
C ASN A 596 -8.15 -10.28 21.48
N ALA A 597 -9.07 -11.12 20.99
CA ALA A 597 -8.76 -12.38 20.33
C ALA A 597 -9.67 -12.56 19.12
N GLY A 598 -9.16 -13.19 18.06
CA GLY A 598 -9.96 -13.46 16.88
C GLY A 598 -9.40 -14.57 16.00
N PHE A 599 -10.33 -15.24 15.32
CA PHE A 599 -10.07 -16.23 14.29
C PHE A 599 -10.82 -15.83 13.01
N ILE A 600 -10.13 -15.90 11.87
CA ILE A 600 -10.66 -15.55 10.55
C ILE A 600 -10.28 -16.66 9.58
N SER A 601 -11.26 -17.21 8.87
CA SER A 601 -11.07 -18.02 7.66
C SER A 601 -11.58 -17.22 6.47
N ARG A 602 -10.79 -17.13 5.40
CA ARG A 602 -11.14 -16.33 4.21
C ARG A 602 -10.68 -17.01 2.93
N ALA A 603 -11.37 -16.74 1.82
CA ALA A 603 -10.93 -17.15 0.48
C ALA A 603 -9.52 -16.65 0.19
N PRO A 604 -8.68 -17.42 -0.53
CA PRO A 604 -7.40 -16.93 -1.06
C PRO A 604 -7.64 -15.76 -2.02
N PHE A 605 -6.65 -14.89 -2.16
CA PHE A 605 -6.76 -13.81 -3.14
C PHE A 605 -6.66 -14.34 -4.57
N ILE A 606 -7.35 -13.70 -5.51
CA ILE A 606 -7.39 -14.11 -6.93
C ILE A 606 -5.98 -14.28 -7.49
N GLN A 607 -5.04 -13.38 -7.17
CA GLN A 607 -3.65 -13.45 -7.64
C GLN A 607 -2.89 -14.73 -7.25
N ASN A 608 -3.35 -15.45 -6.23
CA ASN A 608 -2.74 -16.67 -5.71
C ASN A 608 -3.62 -17.91 -5.95
N THR A 609 -4.61 -17.82 -6.85
CA THR A 609 -5.60 -18.88 -7.09
C THR A 609 -5.31 -19.66 -8.35
N TYR A 610 -4.92 -19.00 -9.43
CA TYR A 610 -4.61 -19.63 -10.71
C TYR A 610 -3.10 -19.65 -10.93
N SER A 611 -2.56 -20.79 -11.37
CA SER A 611 -1.11 -20.97 -11.59
C SER A 611 -0.57 -19.95 -12.60
N ASN A 612 -1.23 -19.86 -13.77
CA ASN A 612 -0.99 -18.81 -14.76
C ASN A 612 -2.31 -18.42 -15.46
N SER A 613 -3.00 -17.46 -14.89
CA SER A 613 -4.28 -16.99 -15.45
C SER A 613 -4.17 -16.34 -16.85
N ARG A 614 -2.96 -15.97 -17.29
CA ARG A 614 -2.76 -15.43 -18.64
C ARG A 614 -2.95 -16.48 -19.72
N GLU A 615 -2.53 -17.71 -19.46
CA GLU A 615 -2.44 -18.79 -20.46
C GLU A 615 -3.53 -19.84 -20.30
N ASN A 616 -3.90 -20.20 -19.05
CA ASN A 616 -4.74 -21.37 -18.82
C ASN A 616 -5.69 -21.23 -17.63
N HIS A 617 -6.54 -22.26 -17.40
CA HIS A 617 -7.49 -22.37 -16.28
C HIS A 617 -6.91 -23.09 -15.06
N ASN A 618 -5.63 -23.50 -15.09
CA ASN A 618 -5.06 -24.30 -14.03
C ASN A 618 -5.08 -23.57 -12.70
N VAL A 619 -5.64 -24.23 -11.71
CA VAL A 619 -5.77 -23.74 -10.33
C VAL A 619 -4.59 -24.27 -9.51
N VAL A 620 -4.15 -23.50 -8.53
CA VAL A 620 -3.14 -23.95 -7.55
C VAL A 620 -3.61 -25.28 -6.93
N PRO A 621 -2.77 -26.34 -6.93
CA PRO A 621 -3.14 -27.64 -6.38
C PRO A 621 -3.63 -27.52 -4.94
N ASN A 622 -4.71 -28.22 -4.59
CA ASN A 622 -5.28 -28.28 -3.22
C ASN A 622 -5.49 -26.91 -2.57
N ILE A 623 -5.87 -25.88 -3.36
CA ILE A 623 -6.10 -24.55 -2.82
C ILE A 623 -7.23 -24.55 -1.78
N SER A 624 -7.02 -23.89 -0.66
CA SER A 624 -7.95 -23.81 0.46
C SER A 624 -8.05 -22.40 1.03
N GLU A 625 -8.94 -22.20 1.99
CA GLU A 625 -9.09 -20.95 2.70
C GLU A 625 -7.88 -20.68 3.60
N GLU A 626 -7.40 -19.44 3.56
CA GLU A 626 -6.39 -18.94 4.48
C GLU A 626 -6.99 -18.74 5.86
N ARG A 627 -6.31 -19.17 6.92
CA ARG A 627 -6.75 -19.04 8.31
C ARG A 627 -5.82 -18.12 9.09
N ILE A 628 -6.41 -17.26 9.91
CA ILE A 628 -5.68 -16.26 10.70
C ILE A 628 -6.15 -16.37 12.14
N LEU A 629 -5.23 -16.63 13.06
CA LEU A 629 -5.43 -16.54 14.50
C LEU A 629 -4.66 -15.33 15.03
N SER A 630 -5.31 -14.43 15.77
CA SER A 630 -4.67 -13.23 16.29
C SER A 630 -5.10 -12.90 17.71
N PHE A 631 -4.14 -12.43 18.52
CA PHE A 631 -4.34 -11.96 19.89
C PHE A 631 -3.59 -10.65 20.07
N ASP A 632 -4.18 -9.73 20.82
CA ASP A 632 -3.46 -8.58 21.34
C ASP A 632 -3.92 -8.21 22.76
N GLY A 633 -3.00 -7.62 23.55
CA GLY A 633 -3.26 -7.11 24.86
C GLY A 633 -2.57 -5.78 25.08
N SER A 634 -3.29 -4.78 25.60
CA SER A 634 -2.79 -3.43 25.81
C SER A 634 -2.99 -2.95 27.23
N TYR A 635 -1.98 -2.27 27.76
CA TYR A 635 -2.10 -1.42 28.94
C TYR A 635 -2.07 0.04 28.50
N ILE A 636 -3.04 0.83 28.93
CA ILE A 636 -3.21 2.23 28.57
C ILE A 636 -3.16 3.07 29.85
N LEU A 637 -2.22 4.01 29.88
CA LEU A 637 -2.08 5.02 30.93
C LEU A 637 -2.54 6.38 30.39
N ARG A 638 -3.46 7.02 31.10
CA ARG A 638 -3.96 8.36 30.77
C ARG A 638 -3.81 9.26 31.99
N SER A 639 -2.82 10.12 31.96
CA SER A 639 -2.68 11.18 33.01
C SER A 639 -2.69 12.56 32.35
N SER A 640 -2.75 13.61 33.14
CA SER A 640 -2.69 14.98 32.61
C SER A 640 -1.35 15.34 31.94
N ILE A 641 -0.28 14.69 32.36
CA ILE A 641 1.09 14.95 31.85
C ILE A 641 1.53 13.85 30.89
N VAL A 642 1.29 12.57 31.22
CA VAL A 642 1.80 11.43 30.45
C VAL A 642 0.64 10.60 29.93
N LYS A 643 0.69 10.30 28.64
CA LYS A 643 -0.13 9.28 28.00
C LYS A 643 0.80 8.19 27.49
N ALA A 644 0.49 6.94 27.80
CA ALA A 644 1.27 5.80 27.32
C ALA A 644 0.34 4.64 26.97
N LYS A 645 0.78 3.85 25.96
CA LYS A 645 0.13 2.60 25.61
C LYS A 645 1.21 1.58 25.27
N LEU A 646 1.16 0.45 25.98
CA LEU A 646 1.97 -0.73 25.71
C LEU A 646 1.04 -1.82 25.16
N THR A 647 1.38 -2.39 24.03
CA THR A 647 0.61 -3.47 23.40
C THR A 647 1.53 -4.64 23.09
N GLY A 648 1.18 -5.84 23.55
CA GLY A 648 1.76 -7.09 23.08
C GLY A 648 0.82 -7.74 22.06
N TYR A 649 1.36 -8.38 21.01
CA TYR A 649 0.56 -9.03 19.97
C TYR A 649 1.16 -10.33 19.50
N PHE A 650 0.28 -11.19 18.99
CA PHE A 650 0.60 -12.43 18.30
C PHE A 650 -0.39 -12.65 17.16
N THR A 651 0.12 -13.00 15.97
CA THR A 651 -0.70 -13.40 14.82
C THR A 651 -0.06 -14.60 14.13
N LYS A 652 -0.84 -15.64 13.85
CA LYS A 652 -0.46 -16.77 13.02
C LYS A 652 -1.37 -16.83 11.80
N ILE A 653 -0.78 -16.92 10.61
CA ILE A 653 -1.46 -17.13 9.34
C ILE A 653 -1.10 -18.53 8.86
N THR A 654 -2.06 -19.35 8.48
CA THR A 654 -1.86 -20.71 7.97
C THR A 654 -2.55 -20.93 6.64
N ASP A 655 -2.09 -21.91 5.91
CA ASP A 655 -2.64 -22.34 4.62
C ASP A 655 -2.61 -21.25 3.52
N ALA A 656 -1.68 -20.28 3.63
CA ALA A 656 -1.51 -19.28 2.59
C ALA A 656 -0.83 -19.87 1.34
N SER A 657 -1.15 -19.29 0.18
CA SER A 657 -0.50 -19.62 -1.09
C SER A 657 0.17 -18.39 -1.67
N GLN A 658 1.26 -18.59 -2.41
CA GLN A 658 1.99 -17.53 -3.10
C GLN A 658 2.45 -18.01 -4.47
N ILE A 659 2.30 -17.14 -5.48
CA ILE A 659 2.76 -17.40 -6.85
C ILE A 659 3.78 -16.33 -7.23
N ALA A 660 4.87 -16.75 -7.89
CA ALA A 660 5.89 -15.86 -8.43
C ALA A 660 6.31 -16.32 -9.83
N PHE A 661 6.71 -15.37 -10.68
CA PHE A 661 7.11 -15.62 -12.06
C PHE A 661 8.55 -15.15 -12.26
N TYR A 662 9.42 -16.01 -12.78
CA TYR A 662 10.81 -15.69 -13.03
C TYR A 662 11.48 -16.67 -13.98
N PHE A 663 12.66 -16.29 -14.48
CA PHE A 663 13.56 -17.16 -15.22
C PHE A 663 14.58 -17.76 -14.26
N ALA A 664 14.69 -19.09 -14.22
CA ALA A 664 15.59 -19.82 -13.33
C ALA A 664 16.66 -20.56 -14.16
N ASP A 665 17.92 -20.48 -13.74
CA ASP A 665 19.03 -21.28 -14.25
C ASP A 665 19.34 -22.38 -13.23
N GLY A 666 19.63 -23.59 -13.68
CA GLY A 666 19.91 -24.73 -12.80
C GLY A 666 18.67 -25.43 -12.25
N VAL A 667 17.57 -25.46 -13.01
CA VAL A 667 16.37 -26.23 -12.71
C VAL A 667 16.50 -27.63 -13.30
N GLY A 668 16.43 -28.66 -12.44
CA GLY A 668 16.66 -30.04 -12.93
C GLY A 668 18.05 -30.22 -13.53
N GLY A 669 19.11 -29.73 -12.85
CA GLY A 669 20.48 -29.73 -13.34
C GLY A 669 20.90 -28.37 -13.94
N ASP A 670 21.36 -28.34 -15.18
CA ASP A 670 21.96 -27.13 -15.80
C ASP A 670 20.95 -26.40 -16.72
N ASN A 671 19.67 -26.75 -16.66
CA ASN A 671 18.65 -26.17 -17.54
C ASN A 671 18.22 -24.76 -17.07
N ALA A 672 17.94 -23.90 -18.04
CA ALA A 672 17.42 -22.54 -17.81
C ALA A 672 16.01 -22.46 -18.37
N ILE A 673 15.01 -22.10 -17.54
CA ILE A 673 13.60 -22.13 -17.92
C ILE A 673 12.79 -21.01 -17.25
N PHE A 674 11.78 -20.49 -17.95
CA PHE A 674 10.81 -19.57 -17.37
C PHE A 674 9.73 -20.36 -16.62
N VAL A 675 9.53 -20.03 -15.34
CA VAL A 675 8.64 -20.79 -14.47
C VAL A 675 7.68 -19.92 -13.68
N GLN A 676 6.56 -20.52 -13.31
CA GLN A 676 5.69 -20.06 -12.23
C GLN A 676 5.99 -20.90 -10.99
N GLU A 677 6.51 -20.23 -9.95
CA GLU A 677 6.75 -20.84 -8.65
C GLU A 677 5.49 -20.75 -7.79
N ILE A 678 5.01 -21.87 -7.32
CA ILE A 678 3.84 -21.98 -6.47
C ILE A 678 4.28 -22.53 -5.11
N LEU A 679 4.17 -21.71 -4.07
CA LEU A 679 4.30 -22.12 -2.68
C LEU A 679 2.91 -22.31 -2.10
N GLN A 680 2.65 -23.48 -1.55
CA GLN A 680 1.37 -23.88 -0.99
C GLN A 680 1.49 -24.32 0.47
N GLY A 681 0.45 -23.97 1.26
CA GLY A 681 0.41 -24.31 2.68
C GLY A 681 1.45 -23.54 3.49
N ILE A 682 1.61 -22.23 3.19
CA ILE A 682 2.57 -21.38 3.88
C ILE A 682 1.98 -20.97 5.23
N ASP A 683 2.70 -21.29 6.32
CA ASP A 683 2.43 -20.74 7.63
C ASP A 683 3.41 -19.59 7.97
N LYS A 684 2.87 -18.51 8.53
CA LYS A 684 3.63 -17.35 8.97
C LYS A 684 3.27 -17.00 10.41
N LYS A 685 4.27 -16.56 11.17
CA LYS A 685 4.12 -16.16 12.56
C LYS A 685 4.66 -14.75 12.79
N TYR A 686 3.87 -13.96 13.49
CA TYR A 686 4.15 -12.56 13.84
C TYR A 686 3.91 -12.37 15.32
N PHE A 687 4.89 -11.88 16.06
CA PHE A 687 4.72 -11.50 17.45
C PHE A 687 5.64 -10.36 17.84
N GLY A 688 5.25 -9.60 18.85
CA GLY A 688 6.02 -8.45 19.28
C GLY A 688 5.32 -7.56 20.28
N ALA A 689 5.92 -6.41 20.48
CA ALA A 689 5.40 -5.37 21.37
C ALA A 689 5.53 -3.98 20.74
N GLU A 690 4.57 -3.14 21.07
CA GLU A 690 4.45 -1.74 20.63
C GLU A 690 4.30 -0.85 21.84
N LEU A 691 5.09 0.22 21.95
CA LEU A 691 5.01 1.21 23.01
C LEU A 691 4.93 2.61 22.41
N GLY A 692 3.97 3.39 22.82
CA GLY A 692 3.89 4.81 22.54
C GLY A 692 3.76 5.61 23.84
N ILE A 693 4.60 6.62 24.01
CA ILE A 693 4.59 7.54 25.16
C ILE A 693 4.56 8.97 24.66
N GLU A 694 3.70 9.79 25.21
CA GLU A 694 3.66 11.23 25.00
C GLU A 694 3.64 11.92 26.37
N ALA A 695 4.57 12.85 26.60
CA ALA A 695 4.67 13.62 27.83
C ALA A 695 4.63 15.13 27.55
N GLN A 696 3.66 15.83 28.12
CA GLN A 696 3.57 17.29 28.11
C GLN A 696 4.41 17.83 29.25
N LEU A 697 5.67 18.20 28.99
CA LEU A 697 6.60 18.68 30.05
C LEU A 697 6.23 20.09 30.53
N THR A 698 5.94 20.99 29.57
CA THR A 698 5.49 22.34 29.82
C THR A 698 4.27 22.65 28.93
N SER A 699 3.69 23.83 29.07
CA SER A 699 2.61 24.27 28.15
C SER A 699 3.05 24.31 26.65
N THR A 700 4.34 24.44 26.39
CA THR A 700 4.92 24.61 25.08
C THR A 700 5.71 23.40 24.59
N ILE A 701 6.24 22.54 25.46
CA ILE A 701 7.12 21.43 25.12
C ILE A 701 6.44 20.10 25.37
N LYS A 702 6.43 19.27 24.32
CA LYS A 702 5.95 17.89 24.34
C LYS A 702 7.09 16.95 23.92
N LEU A 703 7.28 15.87 24.66
CA LEU A 703 8.16 14.76 24.26
C LEU A 703 7.33 13.58 23.77
N LYS A 704 7.89 12.84 22.82
CA LYS A 704 7.33 11.63 22.26
C LYS A 704 8.39 10.52 22.26
N GLY A 705 8.00 9.33 22.63
CA GLY A 705 8.83 8.13 22.53
C GLY A 705 8.01 6.97 21.98
N VAL A 706 8.56 6.25 21.02
CA VAL A 706 7.88 5.13 20.37
C VAL A 706 8.85 3.97 20.17
N VAL A 707 8.37 2.77 20.45
CA VAL A 707 9.11 1.53 20.28
C VAL A 707 8.20 0.51 19.60
N ALA A 708 8.68 -0.10 18.53
CA ALA A 708 8.13 -1.29 17.91
C ALA A 708 9.21 -2.36 17.88
N MET A 709 8.95 -3.51 18.48
CA MET A 709 9.84 -4.67 18.45
C MET A 709 9.02 -5.88 17.99
N GLY A 710 9.48 -6.53 16.93
CA GLY A 710 8.78 -7.68 16.38
C GLY A 710 9.69 -8.77 15.85
N GLN A 711 9.12 -9.95 15.71
CA GLN A 711 9.72 -11.07 15.01
C GLN A 711 8.71 -11.68 14.05
N TYR A 712 9.06 -11.69 12.76
CA TYR A 712 8.19 -12.15 11.68
C TYR A 712 8.90 -13.23 10.90
N THR A 713 8.35 -14.45 10.92
CA THR A 713 9.03 -15.63 10.35
C THR A 713 8.04 -16.54 9.60
N TYR A 714 8.60 -17.36 8.72
CA TYR A 714 7.91 -18.57 8.31
C TYR A 714 7.81 -19.53 9.51
N ASP A 715 6.66 -20.22 9.67
CA ASP A 715 6.39 -21.12 10.81
C ASP A 715 6.37 -22.60 10.40
N ASN A 716 6.41 -22.87 9.09
CA ASN A 716 6.50 -24.21 8.53
C ASN A 716 7.40 -24.28 7.30
N ASN A 717 7.48 -25.47 6.72
CA ASN A 717 8.13 -25.74 5.44
C ASN A 717 7.02 -26.07 4.41
N PRO A 718 6.63 -25.11 3.55
CA PRO A 718 5.56 -25.31 2.57
C PRO A 718 6.00 -26.20 1.40
N ASN A 719 5.02 -26.71 0.64
CA ASN A 719 5.29 -27.40 -0.62
C ASN A 719 5.60 -26.38 -1.74
N LEU A 720 6.55 -26.75 -2.59
CA LEU A 720 6.99 -25.99 -3.74
C LEU A 720 6.71 -26.75 -5.03
N PHE A 721 5.96 -26.14 -5.90
CA PHE A 721 5.72 -26.60 -7.27
C PHE A 721 6.24 -25.58 -8.27
N LEU A 722 6.78 -26.03 -9.38
CA LEU A 722 7.00 -25.20 -10.54
C LEU A 722 6.04 -25.62 -11.66
N THR A 723 5.51 -24.63 -12.38
CA THR A 723 4.78 -24.85 -13.62
C THR A 723 5.41 -24.04 -14.74
N THR A 724 5.30 -24.49 -15.96
CA THR A 724 5.79 -23.84 -17.16
C THR A 724 4.94 -24.31 -18.34
N GLU A 725 5.14 -23.74 -19.51
CA GLU A 725 4.60 -24.28 -20.75
C GLU A 725 5.17 -25.66 -21.04
N PRO A 726 4.33 -26.63 -21.44
CA PRO A 726 4.80 -27.97 -21.80
C PRO A 726 5.56 -27.92 -23.13
N ASN A 727 6.86 -27.77 -23.08
CA ASN A 727 7.76 -27.78 -24.20
C ASN A 727 8.96 -28.69 -23.96
N LYS A 728 9.82 -28.87 -24.96
CA LYS A 728 10.97 -29.75 -24.86
C LYS A 728 11.97 -29.33 -23.79
N GLU A 729 12.19 -28.03 -23.59
CA GLU A 729 13.05 -27.52 -22.52
C GLU A 729 12.51 -27.89 -21.14
N ALA A 730 11.17 -27.85 -20.99
CA ALA A 730 10.51 -28.30 -19.77
C ALA A 730 10.66 -29.82 -19.55
N GLU A 731 10.46 -30.63 -20.59
CA GLU A 731 10.66 -32.08 -20.54
C GLU A 731 12.11 -32.42 -20.18
N ASP A 732 13.07 -31.76 -20.81
CA ASP A 732 14.50 -31.90 -20.55
C ASP A 732 14.88 -31.47 -19.12
N ALA A 733 14.13 -30.53 -18.52
CA ALA A 733 14.25 -30.14 -17.11
C ALA A 733 13.43 -31.02 -16.14
N GLY A 734 12.81 -32.13 -16.65
CA GLY A 734 12.05 -33.11 -15.86
C GLY A 734 10.65 -32.67 -15.44
N PHE A 735 10.03 -31.76 -16.21
CA PHE A 735 8.61 -31.44 -16.04
C PHE A 735 7.75 -32.48 -16.78
N ILE A 736 6.62 -32.83 -16.20
CA ILE A 736 5.60 -33.68 -16.82
C ILE A 736 4.40 -32.80 -17.11
N ASP A 737 4.04 -32.65 -18.39
CA ASP A 737 2.93 -31.77 -18.81
C ASP A 737 3.09 -30.33 -18.25
N GLY A 738 4.32 -29.80 -18.21
CA GLY A 738 4.62 -28.48 -17.68
C GLY A 738 4.53 -28.34 -16.16
N PHE A 739 4.48 -29.43 -15.40
CA PHE A 739 4.39 -29.45 -13.93
C PHE A 739 5.55 -30.24 -13.32
N LYS A 740 6.16 -29.73 -12.25
CA LYS A 740 7.17 -30.43 -11.45
C LYS A 740 6.99 -30.13 -9.97
N ASP A 741 6.89 -31.19 -9.15
CA ASP A 741 6.83 -31.10 -7.69
C ASP A 741 8.25 -31.22 -7.12
N PHE A 742 8.72 -30.16 -6.45
CA PHE A 742 10.02 -30.13 -5.76
C PHE A 742 9.89 -30.51 -4.27
N GLY A 743 8.68 -30.90 -3.83
CA GLY A 743 8.42 -31.26 -2.46
C GLY A 743 8.51 -30.07 -1.50
N ILE A 744 9.10 -30.31 -0.36
CA ILE A 744 9.16 -29.33 0.72
C ILE A 744 10.27 -28.31 0.50
N SER A 745 9.93 -27.01 0.58
CA SER A 745 10.89 -25.92 0.70
C SER A 745 11.15 -25.62 2.18
N THR A 746 12.42 -25.71 2.61
CA THR A 746 12.84 -25.56 4.02
C THR A 746 12.89 -24.09 4.42
N LEU A 747 11.73 -23.50 4.74
CA LEU A 747 11.58 -22.06 5.05
C LEU A 747 11.41 -21.78 6.54
N LYS A 748 11.10 -22.76 7.37
CA LYS A 748 10.80 -22.55 8.79
C LYS A 748 11.92 -21.78 9.50
N ASN A 749 11.53 -20.72 10.25
CA ASN A 749 12.36 -19.79 11.00
C ASN A 749 13.12 -18.74 10.16
N TYR A 750 13.14 -18.80 8.82
CA TYR A 750 13.60 -17.66 8.04
C TYR A 750 12.74 -16.41 8.31
N ARG A 751 13.37 -15.26 8.33
CA ARG A 751 12.71 -13.97 8.54
C ARG A 751 11.96 -13.53 7.29
N LEU A 752 10.82 -12.87 7.48
CA LEU A 752 10.10 -12.26 6.36
C LEU A 752 10.80 -10.96 5.95
N GLY A 753 11.17 -10.84 4.68
CA GLY A 753 11.87 -9.69 4.10
C GLY A 753 10.92 -8.54 3.74
N ASN A 754 10.21 -7.98 4.71
CA ASN A 754 9.13 -7.01 4.46
C ASN A 754 9.34 -5.64 5.14
N GLY A 755 10.58 -5.13 5.16
CA GLY A 755 10.98 -3.93 5.87
C GLY A 755 11.50 -4.21 7.28
N PRO A 756 11.88 -3.18 8.05
CA PRO A 756 12.45 -3.34 9.38
C PRO A 756 11.45 -3.97 10.35
N GLN A 757 11.92 -4.95 11.13
CA GLN A 757 11.10 -5.62 12.14
C GLN A 757 11.10 -4.86 13.47
N ASN A 758 12.11 -4.01 13.70
CA ASN A 758 12.20 -3.12 14.84
C ASN A 758 12.30 -1.67 14.39
N ALA A 759 11.59 -0.78 15.09
CA ALA A 759 11.61 0.65 14.85
C ALA A 759 11.48 1.42 16.16
N TYR A 760 12.29 2.45 16.32
CA TYR A 760 12.34 3.27 17.52
C TYR A 760 12.28 4.74 17.12
N SER A 761 11.59 5.57 17.88
CA SER A 761 11.56 7.01 17.67
C SER A 761 11.58 7.75 18.98
N ILE A 762 12.40 8.79 19.04
CA ILE A 762 12.35 9.79 20.09
C ILE A 762 12.22 11.15 19.41
N GLY A 763 11.36 11.98 19.96
CA GLY A 763 11.16 13.32 19.41
C GLY A 763 10.59 14.31 20.40
N PHE A 764 10.69 15.56 20.02
CA PHE A 764 10.06 16.65 20.74
C PHE A 764 9.30 17.56 19.79
N GLU A 765 8.35 18.29 20.35
CA GLU A 765 7.55 19.31 19.67
C GLU A 765 7.48 20.54 20.57
N TYR A 766 7.84 21.68 20.02
CA TYR A 766 7.68 22.98 20.65
C TYR A 766 6.56 23.75 19.96
N ARG A 767 5.62 24.29 20.73
CA ARG A 767 4.53 25.15 20.25
C ARG A 767 4.61 26.51 20.95
N ASP A 768 4.78 27.53 20.13
CA ASP A 768 4.89 28.90 20.61
C ASP A 768 3.51 29.58 20.74
N PRO A 769 3.31 30.48 21.68
CA PRO A 769 2.10 31.31 21.80
C PRO A 769 1.73 32.09 20.52
N ASP A 770 2.74 32.48 19.71
CA ASP A 770 2.55 33.21 18.46
C ASP A 770 2.22 32.32 17.25
N PHE A 771 1.68 31.10 17.51
CA PHE A 771 1.18 30.19 16.48
C PHE A 771 2.23 29.66 15.49
N TRP A 772 3.50 29.62 15.90
CA TRP A 772 4.50 28.83 15.21
C TRP A 772 4.88 27.61 16.06
N TRP A 773 5.36 26.58 15.39
CA TRP A 773 5.77 25.35 16.07
C TRP A 773 6.86 24.66 15.28
N PHE A 774 7.67 23.89 15.95
CA PHE A 774 8.63 22.98 15.31
C PHE A 774 8.81 21.72 16.13
N GLY A 775 9.27 20.67 15.46
CA GLY A 775 9.61 19.41 16.09
C GLY A 775 10.77 18.75 15.38
N ALA A 776 11.45 17.88 16.11
CA ALA A 776 12.47 17.01 15.59
C ALA A 776 12.26 15.59 16.09
N THR A 777 12.55 14.61 15.25
CA THR A 777 12.51 13.18 15.58
C THR A 777 13.78 12.50 15.12
N ALA A 778 14.31 11.61 15.97
CA ALA A 778 15.34 10.66 15.61
C ALA A 778 14.71 9.27 15.58
N ASN A 779 14.79 8.61 14.43
CA ASN A 779 14.17 7.33 14.15
C ASN A 779 15.26 6.30 13.85
N PHE A 780 15.29 5.20 14.61
CA PHE A 780 16.24 4.11 14.44
C PHE A 780 15.52 2.86 13.99
N PHE A 781 16.09 2.17 12.98
CA PHE A 781 15.52 0.97 12.38
C PHE A 781 16.52 -0.16 12.38
N ALA A 782 16.03 -1.36 12.71
CA ALA A 782 16.86 -2.54 12.84
C ALA A 782 16.13 -3.82 12.38
N ASN A 783 16.92 -4.88 12.18
CA ASN A 783 16.40 -6.19 11.80
C ASN A 783 15.63 -6.17 10.47
N THR A 784 16.21 -5.60 9.44
CA THR A 784 15.70 -5.68 8.06
C THR A 784 16.39 -6.84 7.35
N TYR A 785 15.63 -7.70 6.68
CA TYR A 785 16.14 -8.92 6.06
C TYR A 785 15.81 -8.95 4.56
N LEU A 786 16.72 -9.57 3.80
CA LEU A 786 16.54 -9.89 2.39
C LEU A 786 15.43 -10.94 2.23
N SER A 787 14.58 -10.80 1.19
CA SER A 787 13.60 -11.84 0.84
C SER A 787 14.33 -13.02 0.18
N ILE A 788 14.12 -14.21 0.72
CA ILE A 788 14.82 -15.44 0.29
C ILE A 788 14.20 -16.04 -0.98
N ASN A 789 14.98 -16.84 -1.70
CA ASN A 789 14.54 -17.67 -2.81
C ASN A 789 14.07 -19.05 -2.30
N PRO A 790 12.78 -19.42 -2.40
CA PRO A 790 12.27 -20.70 -1.93
C PRO A 790 12.83 -21.90 -2.69
N LEU A 791 13.13 -21.74 -3.99
CA LEU A 791 13.61 -22.84 -4.84
C LEU A 791 14.98 -23.36 -4.37
N THR A 792 15.88 -22.49 -3.94
CA THR A 792 17.19 -22.89 -3.40
C THR A 792 17.10 -23.57 -2.03
N ARG A 793 15.94 -23.56 -1.38
CA ARG A 793 15.67 -24.28 -0.11
C ARG A 793 14.85 -25.55 -0.33
N SER A 794 14.75 -26.03 -1.57
CA SER A 794 14.07 -27.29 -1.97
C SER A 794 15.08 -28.37 -2.37
N SER A 795 14.56 -29.53 -2.81
CA SER A 795 15.39 -30.62 -3.33
C SER A 795 16.21 -30.23 -4.57
N ASN A 796 15.78 -29.25 -5.36
CA ASN A 796 16.54 -28.76 -6.52
C ASN A 796 17.93 -28.24 -6.17
N PHE A 797 18.14 -27.80 -4.94
CA PHE A 797 19.40 -27.16 -4.55
C PHE A 797 20.58 -28.12 -4.54
N ASN A 798 20.38 -29.36 -4.10
CA ASN A 798 21.48 -30.31 -3.89
C ASN A 798 21.45 -31.54 -4.80
N THR A 799 20.53 -31.60 -5.77
CA THR A 799 20.39 -32.75 -6.67
C THR A 799 20.56 -32.38 -8.13
N ASP A 800 21.05 -33.34 -8.92
CA ASP A 800 21.04 -33.29 -10.37
C ASP A 800 19.65 -33.62 -10.96
N PHE A 801 19.61 -33.70 -12.30
CA PHE A 801 18.38 -34.04 -13.04
C PHE A 801 17.74 -35.38 -12.58
N ASP A 802 18.56 -36.40 -12.31
CA ASP A 802 18.10 -37.73 -11.90
C ASP A 802 17.72 -37.79 -10.41
N GLY A 803 17.81 -36.66 -9.70
CA GLY A 803 17.55 -36.59 -8.26
C GLY A 803 18.69 -37.11 -7.39
N ASN A 804 19.87 -37.38 -7.96
CA ASN A 804 21.04 -37.75 -7.18
C ASN A 804 21.74 -36.51 -6.60
N PRO A 805 22.27 -36.62 -5.37
CA PRO A 805 23.05 -35.52 -4.80
C PRO A 805 24.28 -35.19 -5.68
N PHE A 806 24.57 -33.90 -5.82
CA PHE A 806 25.81 -33.50 -6.49
C PHE A 806 27.04 -34.10 -5.80
N PRO A 807 27.98 -34.74 -6.55
CA PRO A 807 29.16 -35.37 -5.94
C PRO A 807 30.07 -34.38 -5.21
N ASP A 808 30.03 -33.10 -5.58
CA ASP A 808 30.79 -31.98 -5.04
C ASP A 808 30.02 -31.15 -4.01
N TYR A 809 28.84 -31.63 -3.52
CA TYR A 809 28.02 -30.93 -2.55
C TYR A 809 28.69 -30.89 -1.18
N ASP A 810 29.04 -29.67 -0.73
CA ASP A 810 29.53 -29.40 0.62
C ASP A 810 28.42 -28.80 1.48
N LYS A 811 28.03 -29.53 2.53
CA LYS A 811 26.92 -29.14 3.40
C LYS A 811 27.21 -27.89 4.24
N GLU A 812 28.46 -27.67 4.64
CA GLU A 812 28.83 -26.52 5.44
C GLU A 812 28.86 -25.25 4.56
N LEU A 813 29.44 -25.32 3.37
CA LEU A 813 29.39 -24.25 2.40
C LEU A 813 27.94 -23.94 1.97
N ALA A 814 27.11 -24.95 1.77
CA ALA A 814 25.70 -24.80 1.45
C ALA A 814 24.93 -24.00 2.52
N ARG A 815 25.22 -24.24 3.81
CA ARG A 815 24.63 -23.45 4.91
C ARG A 815 25.08 -21.99 4.89
N GLU A 816 26.32 -21.72 4.53
CA GLU A 816 26.84 -20.37 4.38
C GLU A 816 26.16 -19.64 3.22
N LEU A 817 26.11 -20.28 2.05
CA LEU A 817 25.46 -19.76 0.83
C LEU A 817 23.97 -19.47 1.03
N LEU A 818 23.27 -20.27 1.83
CA LEU A 818 21.83 -20.12 2.10
C LEU A 818 21.53 -19.24 3.32
N ARG A 819 22.54 -18.66 3.96
CA ARG A 819 22.34 -17.76 5.09
C ARG A 819 21.62 -16.49 4.63
N GLN A 820 20.51 -16.18 5.28
CA GLN A 820 19.73 -14.98 4.94
C GLN A 820 20.53 -13.70 5.29
N GLU A 821 20.65 -12.80 4.35
CA GLU A 821 21.26 -11.50 4.57
C GLU A 821 20.39 -10.62 5.48
N GLN A 822 21.01 -10.05 6.49
CA GLN A 822 20.46 -8.98 7.34
C GLN A 822 21.12 -7.67 6.93
N PHE A 823 20.34 -6.63 6.72
CA PHE A 823 20.85 -5.30 6.38
C PHE A 823 21.35 -4.57 7.63
N ASP A 824 22.26 -3.62 7.42
CA ASP A 824 22.73 -2.74 8.47
C ASP A 824 21.61 -1.93 9.09
N ASP A 825 21.70 -1.72 10.39
CA ASP A 825 20.80 -0.85 11.13
C ASP A 825 21.12 0.61 10.81
N TYR A 826 20.12 1.48 10.80
CA TYR A 826 20.31 2.89 10.43
C TYR A 826 19.44 3.85 11.24
N MET A 827 19.83 5.13 11.23
CA MET A 827 19.12 6.21 11.93
C MET A 827 18.80 7.36 10.99
N VAL A 828 17.55 7.82 11.03
CA VAL A 828 17.04 8.93 10.22
C VAL A 828 16.55 10.05 11.14
N ILE A 829 17.04 11.28 10.93
CA ILE A 829 16.60 12.48 11.65
C ILE A 829 15.66 13.28 10.75
N ASN A 830 14.47 13.62 11.27
CA ASN A 830 13.46 14.42 10.59
C ASN A 830 13.18 15.71 11.35
N LEU A 831 12.96 16.79 10.61
CA LEU A 831 12.54 18.10 11.13
C LEU A 831 11.19 18.46 10.52
N ILE A 832 10.31 19.01 11.35
CA ILE A 832 9.00 19.51 10.94
C ILE A 832 8.73 20.87 11.58
N GLY A 833 7.96 21.72 10.92
CA GLY A 833 7.54 22.99 11.52
C GLY A 833 6.47 23.70 10.73
N GLY A 834 5.86 24.69 11.35
CA GLY A 834 4.80 25.43 10.72
C GLY A 834 4.47 26.75 11.42
N LYS A 835 3.77 27.63 10.70
CA LYS A 835 3.21 28.86 11.23
C LYS A 835 1.86 29.14 10.61
N SER A 836 0.96 29.69 11.42
CA SER A 836 -0.36 30.11 10.96
C SER A 836 -0.56 31.61 11.22
N TRP A 837 -1.19 32.29 10.27
CA TRP A 837 -1.54 33.69 10.35
C TRP A 837 -3.04 33.85 10.13
N LYS A 838 -3.67 34.75 10.87
CA LYS A 838 -5.05 35.20 10.63
C LYS A 838 -5.03 36.61 10.07
N LEU A 839 -5.57 36.79 8.87
CA LEU A 839 -5.68 38.06 8.17
C LEU A 839 -7.16 38.36 7.89
N GLY A 840 -7.82 39.02 8.82
CA GLY A 840 -9.27 39.24 8.78
C GLY A 840 -10.04 37.93 8.82
N LYS A 841 -10.77 37.61 7.75
CA LYS A 841 -11.51 36.32 7.61
C LYS A 841 -10.67 35.20 7.02
N TYR A 842 -9.44 35.45 6.55
CA TYR A 842 -8.56 34.49 5.92
C TYR A 842 -7.58 33.90 6.93
N TYR A 843 -7.30 32.61 6.76
CA TYR A 843 -6.24 31.90 7.49
C TYR A 843 -5.19 31.44 6.49
N ILE A 844 -3.95 31.83 6.73
CA ILE A 844 -2.79 31.37 5.95
C ILE A 844 -2.00 30.41 6.84
N GLY A 845 -1.71 29.21 6.35
CA GLY A 845 -0.87 28.23 7.03
C GLY A 845 0.34 27.89 6.19
N LEU A 846 1.51 27.88 6.81
CA LEU A 846 2.76 27.38 6.25
C LEU A 846 3.18 26.14 7.02
N PHE A 847 3.50 25.05 6.32
CA PHE A 847 4.08 23.84 6.88
C PHE A 847 5.33 23.47 6.08
N ALA A 848 6.38 23.06 6.76
CA ALA A 848 7.60 22.56 6.15
C ALA A 848 8.10 21.32 6.87
N SER A 849 8.63 20.35 6.13
CA SER A 849 9.36 19.20 6.69
C SER A 849 10.62 18.90 5.88
N VAL A 850 11.65 18.45 6.58
CA VAL A 850 12.85 17.84 6.02
C VAL A 850 12.99 16.46 6.63
N ASN A 851 13.00 15.44 5.78
CA ASN A 851 13.18 14.06 6.21
C ASN A 851 14.59 13.61 5.81
N ASN A 852 15.17 12.75 6.64
CA ASN A 852 16.55 12.28 6.47
C ASN A 852 17.52 13.46 6.35
N LEU A 853 17.57 14.29 7.37
CA LEU A 853 18.38 15.51 7.41
C LEU A 853 19.87 15.26 7.17
N LEU A 854 20.37 14.10 7.61
CA LEU A 854 21.79 13.71 7.51
C LEU A 854 22.12 13.01 6.18
N ASP A 855 21.15 12.86 5.29
CA ASP A 855 21.30 12.18 3.99
C ASP A 855 21.78 10.72 4.11
N GLU A 856 21.35 10.03 5.18
CA GLU A 856 21.73 8.63 5.44
C GLU A 856 21.30 7.72 4.28
N VAL A 857 22.21 6.86 3.84
CA VAL A 857 21.97 5.88 2.78
C VAL A 857 21.67 4.52 3.41
N TYR A 858 20.49 3.99 3.16
CA TYR A 858 20.04 2.74 3.79
C TYR A 858 19.19 1.89 2.86
N ARG A 859 19.26 0.57 3.03
CA ARG A 859 18.45 -0.40 2.31
C ARG A 859 17.09 -0.58 2.98
N THR A 860 16.02 -0.50 2.21
CA THR A 860 14.64 -0.67 2.70
C THR A 860 14.08 -2.06 2.46
N GLY A 861 14.71 -2.84 1.59
CA GLY A 861 14.34 -4.18 1.23
C GLY A 861 15.17 -4.69 0.06
N GLY A 862 14.89 -5.91 -0.35
CA GLY A 862 15.54 -6.57 -1.47
C GLY A 862 15.11 -8.01 -1.57
N PHE A 863 15.60 -8.71 -2.58
CA PHE A 863 15.33 -10.13 -2.79
C PHE A 863 16.52 -10.84 -3.43
N GLU A 864 16.71 -12.10 -3.05
CA GLU A 864 17.63 -13.00 -3.76
C GLU A 864 17.12 -13.19 -5.19
N GLN A 865 18.01 -13.05 -6.18
CA GLN A 865 17.66 -13.38 -7.56
C GLN A 865 17.43 -14.89 -7.68
N ARG A 866 16.44 -15.27 -8.50
CA ARG A 866 16.05 -16.68 -8.64
C ARG A 866 16.72 -17.37 -9.82
N ARG A 867 17.78 -16.75 -10.37
CA ARG A 867 18.57 -17.30 -11.48
C ARG A 867 19.44 -18.46 -11.02
N ASN A 868 20.19 -18.31 -9.93
CA ASN A 868 21.02 -19.38 -9.36
C ASN A 868 20.15 -20.38 -8.57
N ALA A 869 19.53 -21.36 -9.23
CA ALA A 869 18.54 -22.23 -8.59
C ALA A 869 19.13 -23.46 -7.87
N ASN A 870 20.38 -23.84 -8.17
CA ASN A 870 21.05 -24.97 -7.53
C ASN A 870 22.37 -24.59 -6.83
N TYR A 871 22.95 -25.55 -6.11
CA TYR A 871 24.16 -25.37 -5.33
C TYR A 871 25.37 -24.93 -6.18
N ARG A 872 25.59 -25.54 -7.34
CA ARG A 872 26.72 -25.25 -8.21
C ARG A 872 26.65 -23.83 -8.76
N GLU A 873 25.50 -23.47 -9.31
CA GLU A 873 25.28 -22.13 -9.85
C GLU A 873 25.45 -21.05 -8.78
N LEU A 874 24.89 -21.25 -7.59
CA LEU A 874 25.01 -20.29 -6.50
C LEU A 874 26.45 -20.20 -5.96
N ARG A 875 27.13 -21.35 -5.76
CA ARG A 875 28.52 -21.41 -5.29
C ARG A 875 29.46 -20.67 -6.26
N ASP A 876 29.35 -20.98 -7.54
CA ASP A 876 30.27 -20.48 -8.57
C ASP A 876 30.04 -18.97 -8.80
N ASP A 877 28.81 -18.50 -8.71
CA ASP A 877 28.48 -17.06 -8.77
C ASP A 877 28.95 -16.30 -7.51
N GLN A 878 28.73 -16.85 -6.33
CA GLN A 878 29.17 -16.23 -5.06
C GLN A 878 30.71 -16.27 -4.84
N ALA A 879 31.42 -17.13 -5.56
CA ALA A 879 32.87 -17.17 -5.54
C ALA A 879 33.53 -16.00 -6.30
N LEU A 880 32.78 -15.28 -7.11
CA LEU A 880 33.25 -14.09 -7.82
C LEU A 880 33.37 -12.90 -6.85
N GLU A 881 34.32 -11.98 -7.10
CA GLU A 881 34.42 -10.72 -6.36
C GLU A 881 33.12 -9.91 -6.46
N THR A 882 32.51 -9.93 -7.66
CA THR A 882 31.20 -9.31 -7.93
C THR A 882 30.26 -10.37 -8.52
N PRO A 883 29.30 -10.90 -7.77
CA PRO A 883 28.35 -11.89 -8.28
C PRO A 883 27.52 -11.35 -9.45
N VAL A 884 27.36 -12.13 -10.52
CA VAL A 884 26.54 -11.76 -11.69
C VAL A 884 25.08 -11.69 -11.33
N PHE A 885 24.62 -12.62 -10.49
CA PHE A 885 23.23 -12.70 -10.02
C PHE A 885 23.11 -12.42 -8.52
N GLY A 886 23.92 -11.49 -8.02
CA GLY A 886 23.81 -10.98 -6.66
C GLY A 886 22.40 -10.44 -6.35
N PRO A 887 22.01 -10.32 -5.07
CA PRO A 887 20.71 -9.81 -4.68
C PRO A 887 20.41 -8.44 -5.27
N LYS A 888 19.09 -8.17 -5.50
CA LYS A 888 18.62 -6.84 -5.89
C LYS A 888 18.02 -6.12 -4.69
N TYR A 889 18.33 -4.83 -4.58
CA TYR A 889 17.98 -4.00 -3.43
C TYR A 889 17.10 -2.82 -3.82
N TRP A 890 16.35 -2.33 -2.82
CA TRP A 890 15.74 -1.00 -2.83
C TRP A 890 16.38 -0.16 -1.73
N TYR A 891 16.80 1.03 -2.09
CA TYR A 891 17.32 2.02 -1.16
C TYR A 891 16.22 3.00 -0.73
N GLY A 892 16.33 3.50 0.50
CA GLY A 892 15.55 4.62 0.99
C GLY A 892 15.92 5.91 0.24
N ARG A 893 15.05 6.89 0.40
CA ARG A 893 15.37 8.23 -0.13
C ARG A 893 16.39 8.90 0.78
N GLY A 894 17.35 9.58 0.21
CA GLY A 894 18.21 10.50 0.92
C GLY A 894 17.43 11.71 1.47
N SER A 895 18.08 12.85 1.64
CA SER A 895 17.43 14.04 2.15
C SER A 895 16.28 14.51 1.24
N THR A 896 15.08 14.64 1.82
CA THR A 896 13.89 15.09 1.13
C THR A 896 13.19 16.21 1.89
N TYR A 897 12.55 17.13 1.13
CA TYR A 897 11.75 18.20 1.70
C TYR A 897 10.29 18.13 1.25
N PHE A 898 9.43 18.73 2.04
CA PHE A 898 8.05 19.02 1.69
C PHE A 898 7.67 20.38 2.25
N LEU A 899 7.17 21.26 1.38
CA LEU A 899 6.68 22.58 1.72
C LEU A 899 5.21 22.70 1.34
N ASN A 900 4.38 23.26 2.21
CA ASN A 900 2.96 23.41 1.98
C ASN A 900 2.47 24.80 2.43
N LEU A 901 1.78 25.49 1.55
CA LEU A 901 1.12 26.76 1.81
C LEU A 901 -0.38 26.59 1.60
N ASN A 902 -1.18 26.95 2.59
CA ASN A 902 -2.63 26.89 2.49
C ASN A 902 -3.29 28.25 2.81
N LEU A 903 -4.38 28.53 2.12
CA LEU A 903 -5.28 29.65 2.35
C LEU A 903 -6.68 29.12 2.57
N SER A 904 -7.29 29.47 3.70
CA SER A 904 -8.68 29.07 4.04
C SER A 904 -9.53 30.33 4.29
N PHE A 905 -10.82 30.29 3.87
CA PHE A 905 -11.75 31.43 4.01
C PHE A 905 -13.20 31.00 4.19
#